data_4f5e23237a9a7484c17ae611f0eca194
#
_entry.id   4f5e23237a9a7484c17ae611f0eca194
#
_cell.length_a   1.000
_cell.length_b   1.000
_cell.length_c   1.000
_cell.angle_alpha   90.00
_cell.angle_beta   90.00
_cell.angle_gamma   90.00
#
_symmetry.space_group_name_H-M   'P 1'
#
loop_
_entity.id
_entity.type
_entity.pdbx_description
1 polymer ?
#
loop_
_entity_poly.entity_id
_entity_poly.type
_entity_poly.pdbx_seq_one_letter_code
_entity_poly.pdbx_strand_id
1 'polypeptide(L)'
;GYDMVFVNGMGLRIVEEQRQQIQRAADKGIPVYTSMATNPANNICNLDSVQMSQIRQYLTNAGKVNYRNLLSYVRKEIDGKLISAPVPEAPVEKPTDILYHAGVKNPDDEMEFLNVTDYEKFLRENGLYHEGARKVVITGQMADATGLILALEKAGHNVYPISSFTRFMEFVREIRPDAVINMAHGRMGDDMVEYLKERNIPLFAPLTVNSLVEEWENDPMGMSGGFLSQSVVTPEIDGAIRPFALFAQYKDDEGLQHSFAVPERLETFVNTVNNYLTLKTKPNSEKHIAIVYYKGPGQNALTASGMEVGPSLYNLLLRMKKEGYWVENLPESAKELEKMIQAQGAVFGMYAEGAFDEFMKTGNPELVTKEQYESWVKASLRPGKYAEVVAANGEFPGQYMTTPDGRLGIARLQFGNVVLMPQMAAGSGDNAFQVVHGTNAAPPHTYIASYLWLQHGFKADAMIHFGTHGSLEFTPRKQVALCSDDWPDRLVGALPHLYIYSIGNVGEGMIAKRRSYATLQSYLTPPFLESSVRGIYRDLMEKIKIYNNTTGAKEKQSLAVKALTVKLGIHRELGLDSLPTRPYSEDEVARVENFAEELATEKITGQLYTMGVPYEPERITSSVLAMTTEPIAYSLLSLDKQRGKATADVEKHRSL
;
A
#
# COMPACT_ATOMS: atom_id res chain seq x y z
N GLY A 1 49.93 -8.71 -5.29
CA GLY A 1 49.41 -8.33 -6.60
C GLY A 1 48.23 -9.23 -6.97
N TYR A 2 47.36 -8.76 -7.82
CA TYR A 2 46.24 -9.54 -8.33
C TYR A 2 46.70 -10.28 -9.60
N ASP A 3 46.21 -11.49 -9.80
CA ASP A 3 46.53 -12.33 -10.93
C ASP A 3 45.58 -12.08 -12.13
N MET A 4 44.39 -11.60 -11.84
CA MET A 4 43.38 -11.21 -12.82
C MET A 4 42.46 -10.14 -12.24
N VAL A 5 41.92 -9.29 -13.06
CA VAL A 5 40.81 -8.40 -12.74
C VAL A 5 39.56 -8.90 -13.47
N PHE A 6 38.55 -9.21 -12.72
CA PHE A 6 37.29 -9.73 -13.22
C PHE A 6 36.13 -8.91 -12.69
N VAL A 7 35.33 -8.27 -13.55
CA VAL A 7 34.16 -7.50 -13.20
C VAL A 7 32.99 -7.93 -14.07
N ASN A 8 32.00 -8.55 -13.45
CA ASN A 8 30.76 -8.94 -14.11
C ASN A 8 29.59 -8.57 -13.21
N GLY A 9 28.75 -7.65 -13.63
CA GLY A 9 27.59 -7.23 -12.85
C GLY A 9 26.76 -6.18 -13.55
N MET A 10 25.46 -6.22 -13.36
CA MET A 10 24.50 -5.30 -13.95
C MET A 10 24.16 -4.15 -13.00
N GLY A 11 24.07 -2.93 -13.53
CA GLY A 11 23.64 -1.75 -12.75
C GLY A 11 24.71 -1.17 -11.83
N LEU A 12 25.93 -1.72 -11.82
CA LEU A 12 27.04 -1.22 -11.03
C LEU A 12 27.96 -0.35 -11.92
N ARG A 13 28.27 0.85 -11.46
CA ARG A 13 29.17 1.77 -12.17
C ARG A 13 30.65 1.52 -11.84
N ILE A 14 30.99 0.33 -11.37
CA ILE A 14 32.34 -0.03 -10.91
C ILE A 14 33.38 0.18 -12.02
N VAL A 15 33.03 -0.21 -13.24
CA VAL A 15 33.96 -0.06 -14.38
C VAL A 15 34.27 1.40 -14.68
N GLU A 16 33.27 2.26 -14.65
CA GLU A 16 33.41 3.69 -14.85
C GLU A 16 34.15 4.36 -13.66
N GLU A 17 33.80 4.03 -12.46
CA GLU A 17 34.36 4.61 -11.23
C GLU A 17 35.82 4.19 -10.99
N GLN A 18 36.14 2.93 -11.31
CA GLN A 18 37.48 2.35 -11.14
C GLN A 18 38.29 2.28 -12.47
N ARG A 19 37.82 2.97 -13.50
CA ARG A 19 38.40 2.87 -14.87
C ARG A 19 39.92 3.01 -14.91
N GLN A 20 40.47 3.98 -14.20
CA GLN A 20 41.94 4.22 -14.20
C GLN A 20 42.71 3.06 -13.60
N GLN A 21 42.21 2.46 -12.50
CA GLN A 21 42.84 1.32 -11.85
C GLN A 21 42.78 0.08 -12.72
N ILE A 22 41.62 -0.17 -13.33
CA ILE A 22 41.39 -1.31 -14.22
C ILE A 22 42.28 -1.18 -15.47
N GLN A 23 42.36 0.01 -16.07
CA GLN A 23 43.21 0.26 -17.23
C GLN A 23 44.71 0.08 -16.89
N ARG A 24 45.16 0.58 -15.73
CA ARG A 24 46.53 0.37 -15.26
C ARG A 24 46.88 -1.12 -15.08
N ALA A 25 45.91 -1.95 -14.68
CA ALA A 25 46.11 -3.40 -14.60
C ALA A 25 46.26 -4.02 -15.98
N ALA A 26 45.41 -3.63 -16.95
CA ALA A 26 45.52 -4.08 -18.34
C ALA A 26 46.84 -3.66 -18.99
N ASP A 27 47.28 -2.41 -18.78
CA ASP A 27 48.55 -1.86 -19.30
C ASP A 27 49.78 -2.58 -18.73
N LYS A 28 49.67 -3.18 -17.53
CA LYS A 28 50.71 -4.02 -16.93
C LYS A 28 50.67 -5.47 -17.39
N GLY A 29 49.80 -5.83 -18.32
CA GLY A 29 49.63 -7.19 -18.80
C GLY A 29 48.91 -8.12 -17.86
N ILE A 30 48.27 -7.60 -16.83
CA ILE A 30 47.39 -8.41 -15.98
C ILE A 30 46.11 -8.72 -16.77
N PRO A 31 45.67 -9.99 -16.85
CA PRO A 31 44.41 -10.33 -17.51
C PRO A 31 43.23 -9.54 -16.91
N VAL A 32 42.48 -8.88 -17.78
CA VAL A 32 41.31 -8.06 -17.41
C VAL A 32 40.10 -8.49 -18.24
N TYR A 33 39.02 -8.80 -17.54
CA TYR A 33 37.72 -8.99 -18.15
C TYR A 33 36.70 -8.12 -17.41
N THR A 34 36.05 -7.20 -18.12
CA THR A 34 34.92 -6.47 -17.61
C THR A 34 33.73 -6.61 -18.53
N SER A 35 32.53 -6.73 -17.96
CA SER A 35 31.29 -6.79 -18.71
C SER A 35 30.21 -5.98 -18.02
N MET A 36 29.16 -5.64 -18.76
CA MET A 36 27.97 -4.97 -18.25
C MET A 36 28.21 -3.56 -17.67
N ALA A 37 29.24 -2.84 -18.15
CA ALA A 37 29.34 -1.40 -17.92
C ALA A 37 28.06 -0.71 -18.42
N THR A 38 27.65 0.37 -17.76
CA THR A 38 26.44 1.16 -18.12
C THR A 38 26.50 1.59 -19.60
N ASN A 39 27.70 1.99 -20.07
CA ASN A 39 27.98 2.13 -21.47
C ASN A 39 28.90 0.99 -21.90
N PRO A 40 28.46 0.07 -22.79
CA PRO A 40 29.28 -1.07 -23.26
C PRO A 40 30.67 -0.69 -23.78
N ALA A 41 30.81 0.50 -24.37
CA ALA A 41 32.10 1.02 -24.84
C ALA A 41 33.11 1.28 -23.69
N ASN A 42 32.66 1.33 -22.47
CA ASN A 42 33.49 1.49 -21.28
C ASN A 42 34.09 0.19 -20.76
N ASN A 43 33.61 -0.97 -21.25
CA ASN A 43 34.20 -2.23 -20.84
C ASN A 43 35.67 -2.29 -21.27
N ILE A 44 36.51 -2.82 -20.36
CA ILE A 44 37.96 -2.99 -20.57
C ILE A 44 38.22 -4.49 -20.59
N CYS A 45 38.84 -4.97 -21.66
CA CYS A 45 39.22 -6.36 -21.78
C CYS A 45 40.51 -6.45 -22.62
N ASN A 46 41.52 -7.16 -22.11
CA ASN A 46 42.76 -7.41 -22.82
C ASN A 46 42.96 -8.90 -23.16
N LEU A 47 41.88 -9.71 -23.02
CA LEU A 47 41.85 -11.10 -23.42
C LEU A 47 41.57 -11.23 -24.92
N ASP A 48 41.97 -12.34 -25.50
CA ASP A 48 41.63 -12.64 -26.90
C ASP A 48 40.12 -12.98 -27.06
N SER A 49 39.68 -13.03 -28.32
CA SER A 49 38.26 -13.25 -28.65
C SER A 49 37.75 -14.63 -28.22
N VAL A 50 38.61 -15.66 -28.20
CA VAL A 50 38.26 -17.02 -27.80
C VAL A 50 38.08 -17.07 -26.30
N GLN A 51 39.01 -16.50 -25.54
CA GLN A 51 38.96 -16.39 -24.09
C GLN A 51 37.71 -15.60 -23.63
N MET A 52 37.45 -14.45 -24.29
CA MET A 52 36.25 -13.66 -24.01
C MET A 52 34.95 -14.45 -24.26
N SER A 53 34.89 -15.16 -25.39
CA SER A 53 33.72 -15.96 -25.75
C SER A 53 33.48 -17.07 -24.74
N GLN A 54 34.52 -17.79 -24.33
CA GLN A 54 34.43 -18.89 -23.36
C GLN A 54 33.97 -18.40 -21.99
N ILE A 55 34.55 -17.29 -21.50
CA ILE A 55 34.11 -16.68 -20.23
C ILE A 55 32.64 -16.28 -20.33
N ARG A 56 32.24 -15.63 -21.42
CA ARG A 56 30.84 -15.20 -21.62
C ARG A 56 29.86 -16.37 -21.58
N GLN A 57 30.22 -17.50 -22.21
CA GLN A 57 29.35 -18.70 -22.20
C GLN A 57 29.17 -19.27 -20.79
N TYR A 58 30.23 -19.37 -19.99
CA TYR A 58 30.11 -19.79 -18.59
C TYR A 58 29.22 -18.84 -17.78
N LEU A 59 29.38 -17.52 -17.97
CA LEU A 59 28.61 -16.51 -17.26
C LEU A 59 27.14 -16.48 -17.68
N THR A 60 26.86 -16.62 -18.98
CA THR A 60 25.50 -16.63 -19.53
C THR A 60 24.71 -17.84 -19.04
N ASN A 61 25.37 -19.00 -19.01
CA ASN A 61 24.73 -20.24 -18.54
C ASN A 61 24.70 -20.35 -17.01
N ALA A 62 25.56 -19.58 -16.31
CA ALA A 62 25.60 -19.50 -14.85
C ALA A 62 25.65 -20.89 -14.14
N GLY A 63 25.30 -20.94 -12.85
CA GLY A 63 25.24 -22.18 -12.06
C GLY A 63 26.60 -22.69 -11.56
N LYS A 64 26.57 -23.51 -10.49
CA LYS A 64 27.79 -24.01 -9.79
C LYS A 64 28.77 -24.71 -10.72
N VAL A 65 28.28 -25.53 -11.64
CA VAL A 65 29.13 -26.28 -12.60
C VAL A 65 29.86 -25.33 -13.53
N ASN A 66 29.15 -24.38 -14.14
CA ASN A 66 29.73 -23.40 -15.05
C ASN A 66 30.71 -22.46 -14.34
N TYR A 67 30.39 -22.00 -13.12
CA TYR A 67 31.30 -21.16 -12.33
C TYR A 67 32.56 -21.92 -11.90
N ARG A 68 32.46 -23.20 -11.54
CA ARG A 68 33.62 -24.05 -11.26
C ARG A 68 34.51 -24.18 -12.51
N ASN A 69 33.91 -24.44 -13.67
CA ASN A 69 34.62 -24.57 -14.92
C ASN A 69 35.21 -23.23 -15.35
N LEU A 70 34.53 -22.10 -15.14
CA LEU A 70 35.05 -20.76 -15.35
C LEU A 70 36.33 -20.51 -14.52
N LEU A 71 36.30 -20.80 -13.24
CA LEU A 71 37.45 -20.65 -12.36
C LEU A 71 38.62 -21.56 -12.80
N SER A 72 38.34 -22.81 -13.16
CA SER A 72 39.32 -23.74 -13.69
C SER A 72 39.91 -23.25 -15.01
N TYR A 73 39.07 -22.71 -15.91
CA TYR A 73 39.48 -22.12 -17.18
C TYR A 73 40.41 -20.92 -16.97
N VAL A 74 40.06 -20.01 -16.10
CA VAL A 74 40.89 -18.84 -15.76
C VAL A 74 42.25 -19.28 -15.23
N ARG A 75 42.28 -20.25 -14.31
CA ARG A 75 43.55 -20.72 -13.70
C ARG A 75 44.44 -21.48 -14.66
N LYS A 76 43.90 -22.17 -15.63
CA LYS A 76 44.67 -22.95 -16.58
C LYS A 76 45.01 -22.21 -17.85
N GLU A 77 44.03 -21.56 -18.46
CA GLU A 77 44.15 -21.06 -19.83
C GLU A 77 44.44 -19.57 -19.89
N ILE A 78 44.19 -18.81 -18.78
CA ILE A 78 44.40 -17.36 -18.77
C ILE A 78 45.59 -16.97 -17.91
N ASP A 79 45.61 -17.28 -16.63
CA ASP A 79 46.72 -16.89 -15.77
C ASP A 79 47.85 -17.93 -15.67
N GLY A 80 47.63 -19.13 -16.15
CA GLY A 80 48.63 -20.19 -16.20
C GLY A 80 49.21 -20.67 -14.87
N LYS A 81 48.55 -20.30 -13.76
CA LYS A 81 49.10 -20.55 -12.42
C LYS A 81 48.73 -21.87 -11.79
N LEU A 82 47.97 -22.70 -12.37
CA LEU A 82 47.71 -23.84 -11.83
C LEU A 82 47.43 -25.01 -12.07
N ILE A 83 47.80 -25.60 -11.57
CA ILE A 83 48.38 -26.83 -11.56
C ILE A 83 47.45 -27.95 -11.06
N SER A 84 46.79 -27.80 -10.01
CA SER A 84 45.85 -28.78 -9.47
C SER A 84 44.39 -28.48 -9.82
N ALA A 85 44.07 -27.43 -10.56
CA ALA A 85 42.71 -27.18 -10.99
C ALA A 85 42.21 -28.29 -11.93
N PRO A 86 40.97 -28.74 -11.80
CA PRO A 86 40.35 -29.63 -12.76
C PRO A 86 40.44 -29.09 -14.18
N VAL A 87 40.48 -30.00 -15.15
CA VAL A 87 40.36 -29.58 -16.56
C VAL A 87 38.98 -28.95 -16.73
N PRO A 88 38.90 -27.71 -17.27
CA PRO A 88 37.59 -27.06 -17.49
C PRO A 88 36.80 -27.85 -18.55
N GLU A 89 35.58 -28.17 -18.23
CA GLU A 89 34.63 -28.76 -19.17
C GLU A 89 33.97 -27.67 -20.01
N ALA A 90 33.38 -28.05 -21.13
CA ALA A 90 32.60 -27.13 -21.96
C ALA A 90 31.42 -26.54 -21.12
N PRO A 91 31.00 -25.30 -21.45
CA PRO A 91 29.83 -24.72 -20.78
C PRO A 91 28.60 -25.59 -20.94
N VAL A 92 27.94 -25.87 -19.84
CA VAL A 92 26.67 -26.60 -19.83
C VAL A 92 25.56 -25.59 -20.06
N GLU A 93 24.81 -25.78 -21.14
CA GLU A 93 23.62 -24.95 -21.39
C GLU A 93 22.60 -25.14 -20.29
N LYS A 94 22.19 -24.04 -19.67
CA LYS A 94 21.15 -24.05 -18.65
C LYS A 94 19.81 -23.79 -19.31
N PRO A 95 18.79 -24.62 -19.05
CA PRO A 95 17.43 -24.32 -19.51
C PRO A 95 16.95 -22.97 -18.97
N THR A 96 16.29 -22.20 -19.83
CA THR A 96 15.75 -20.87 -19.47
C THR A 96 14.37 -20.93 -18.86
N ASP A 97 13.69 -22.07 -19.01
CA ASP A 97 12.30 -22.27 -18.60
C ASP A 97 12.22 -23.54 -17.75
N ILE A 98 12.24 -23.38 -16.44
CA ILE A 98 12.27 -24.45 -15.45
C ILE A 98 11.32 -24.19 -14.27
N LEU A 99 10.92 -25.30 -13.64
CA LEU A 99 10.56 -25.29 -12.22
C LEU A 99 11.80 -25.67 -11.43
N TYR A 100 11.94 -25.16 -10.22
CA TYR A 100 13.10 -25.47 -9.39
C TYR A 100 12.68 -25.71 -7.94
N HIS A 101 13.57 -26.35 -7.16
CA HIS A 101 13.38 -26.58 -5.74
C HIS A 101 14.72 -26.57 -5.04
N ALA A 102 14.77 -26.08 -3.81
CA ALA A 102 15.91 -26.30 -2.94
C ALA A 102 16.09 -27.80 -2.67
N GLY A 103 17.31 -28.26 -2.46
CA GLY A 103 17.56 -29.65 -2.17
C GLY A 103 16.88 -30.11 -0.86
N VAL A 104 16.24 -31.26 -0.89
CA VAL A 104 15.53 -31.80 0.30
C VAL A 104 16.48 -32.19 1.42
N LYS A 105 17.67 -32.72 1.08
CA LYS A 105 18.70 -33.12 2.06
C LYS A 105 19.68 -32.00 2.38
N ASN A 106 19.97 -31.18 1.39
CA ASN A 106 20.84 -30.02 1.51
C ASN A 106 20.19 -28.91 0.69
N PRO A 107 19.73 -27.80 1.31
CA PRO A 107 19.10 -26.67 0.59
C PRO A 107 19.97 -26.05 -0.50
N ASP A 108 21.29 -26.24 -0.43
CA ASP A 108 22.23 -25.76 -1.45
C ASP A 108 22.25 -26.60 -2.75
N ASP A 109 21.62 -27.78 -2.74
CA ASP A 109 21.53 -28.66 -3.90
C ASP A 109 20.23 -28.38 -4.66
N GLU A 110 20.24 -27.28 -5.43
CA GLU A 110 19.09 -26.87 -6.25
C GLU A 110 18.74 -27.94 -7.29
N MET A 111 17.46 -28.31 -7.35
CA MET A 111 16.90 -29.27 -8.29
C MET A 111 16.13 -28.52 -9.37
N GLU A 112 16.32 -28.88 -10.64
CA GLU A 112 15.68 -28.24 -11.81
C GLU A 112 14.83 -29.24 -12.59
N PHE A 113 13.66 -28.80 -13.06
CA PHE A 113 12.69 -29.62 -13.78
C PHE A 113 12.16 -28.89 -15.00
N LEU A 114 12.05 -29.60 -16.14
CA LEU A 114 11.62 -29.01 -17.42
C LEU A 114 10.10 -29.00 -17.60
N ASN A 115 9.36 -29.69 -16.77
CA ASN A 115 7.90 -29.81 -16.83
C ASN A 115 7.28 -30.04 -15.46
N VAL A 116 5.99 -29.77 -15.35
CA VAL A 116 5.21 -29.90 -14.11
C VAL A 116 5.10 -31.35 -13.64
N THR A 117 4.98 -32.29 -14.56
CA THR A 117 4.82 -33.72 -14.23
C THR A 117 6.01 -34.27 -13.46
N ASP A 118 7.23 -34.00 -13.95
CA ASP A 118 8.46 -34.45 -13.28
C ASP A 118 8.65 -33.73 -11.94
N TYR A 119 8.29 -32.45 -11.87
CA TYR A 119 8.33 -31.69 -10.63
C TYR A 119 7.33 -32.25 -9.58
N GLU A 120 6.08 -32.50 -9.94
CA GLU A 120 5.09 -33.09 -9.02
C GLU A 120 5.50 -34.51 -8.59
N LYS A 121 6.13 -35.29 -9.48
CA LYS A 121 6.69 -36.59 -9.13
C LYS A 121 7.76 -36.46 -8.05
N PHE A 122 8.70 -35.52 -8.22
CA PHE A 122 9.70 -35.19 -7.20
C PHE A 122 9.07 -34.82 -5.85
N LEU A 123 8.06 -33.92 -5.85
CA LEU A 123 7.35 -33.55 -4.62
C LEU A 123 6.70 -34.75 -3.94
N ARG A 124 6.09 -35.69 -4.69
CA ARG A 124 5.46 -36.90 -4.17
C ARG A 124 6.49 -37.86 -3.58
N GLU A 125 7.58 -38.07 -4.28
CA GLU A 125 8.67 -38.99 -3.83
C GLU A 125 9.35 -38.50 -2.55
N ASN A 126 9.32 -37.19 -2.28
CA ASN A 126 9.88 -36.56 -1.09
C ASN A 126 8.87 -36.21 0.00
N GLY A 127 7.58 -36.58 -0.17
CA GLY A 127 6.53 -36.33 0.83
C GLY A 127 6.13 -34.86 0.95
N LEU A 128 6.39 -34.03 -0.07
CA LEU A 128 6.09 -32.59 -0.13
C LEU A 128 4.77 -32.30 -0.85
N TYR A 129 4.24 -33.24 -1.63
CA TYR A 129 2.98 -33.09 -2.32
C TYR A 129 1.80 -33.54 -1.43
N HIS A 130 0.81 -32.67 -1.30
CA HIS A 130 -0.40 -32.95 -0.53
C HIS A 130 -1.62 -32.92 -1.46
N GLU A 131 -2.37 -34.03 -1.54
CA GLU A 131 -3.56 -34.12 -2.37
C GLU A 131 -4.63 -33.10 -1.91
N GLY A 132 -5.17 -32.34 -2.86
CA GLY A 132 -6.17 -31.33 -2.58
C GLY A 132 -5.66 -30.07 -1.86
N ALA A 133 -4.38 -29.99 -1.57
CA ALA A 133 -3.78 -28.79 -1.01
C ALA A 133 -3.70 -27.66 -2.06
N ARG A 134 -3.64 -26.44 -1.57
CA ARG A 134 -3.55 -25.25 -2.40
C ARG A 134 -2.23 -25.18 -3.14
N LYS A 135 -2.29 -24.71 -4.37
CA LYS A 135 -1.15 -24.55 -5.27
C LYS A 135 -0.70 -23.09 -5.28
N VAL A 136 0.55 -22.83 -4.91
CA VAL A 136 1.15 -21.50 -4.88
C VAL A 136 2.31 -21.44 -5.87
N VAL A 137 2.19 -20.57 -6.88
CA VAL A 137 3.28 -20.29 -7.83
C VAL A 137 4.15 -19.18 -7.27
N ILE A 138 5.48 -19.37 -7.31
CA ILE A 138 6.47 -18.32 -7.05
C ILE A 138 7.22 -18.04 -8.35
N THR A 139 7.38 -16.78 -8.71
CA THR A 139 8.15 -16.38 -9.89
C THR A 139 9.07 -15.21 -9.59
N GLY A 140 10.16 -15.09 -10.39
CA GLY A 140 11.19 -14.09 -10.18
C GLY A 140 12.27 -14.53 -9.19
N GLN A 141 13.46 -13.92 -9.30
CA GLN A 141 14.64 -14.30 -8.52
C GLN A 141 15.41 -13.08 -7.99
N MET A 142 14.68 -12.08 -7.47
CA MET A 142 15.32 -10.88 -6.91
C MET A 142 15.90 -11.09 -5.50
N ALA A 143 15.61 -12.22 -4.88
CA ALA A 143 16.16 -12.67 -3.60
C ALA A 143 16.17 -14.20 -3.57
N ASP A 144 16.83 -14.78 -2.58
CA ASP A 144 16.79 -16.23 -2.33
C ASP A 144 15.39 -16.63 -1.82
N ALA A 145 14.65 -17.37 -2.65
CA ALA A 145 13.31 -17.83 -2.35
C ALA A 145 13.25 -19.07 -1.46
N THR A 146 14.38 -19.71 -1.16
CA THR A 146 14.44 -20.99 -0.43
C THR A 146 13.66 -20.96 0.87
N GLY A 147 13.87 -19.94 1.69
CA GLY A 147 13.16 -19.80 2.96
C GLY A 147 11.64 -19.68 2.78
N LEU A 148 11.19 -18.96 1.74
CA LEU A 148 9.77 -18.80 1.42
C LEU A 148 9.16 -20.11 0.92
N ILE A 149 9.84 -20.83 0.03
CA ILE A 149 9.39 -22.13 -0.48
C ILE A 149 9.16 -23.10 0.68
N LEU A 150 10.19 -23.31 1.49
CA LEU A 150 10.12 -24.24 2.63
C LEU A 150 9.05 -23.85 3.67
N ALA A 151 8.86 -22.56 3.91
CA ALA A 151 7.85 -22.08 4.85
C ALA A 151 6.42 -22.30 4.32
N LEU A 152 6.17 -22.12 3.03
CA LEU A 152 4.86 -22.39 2.40
C LEU A 152 4.58 -23.90 2.35
N GLU A 153 5.55 -24.73 2.06
CA GLU A 153 5.42 -26.18 2.12
C GLU A 153 5.11 -26.67 3.53
N LYS A 154 5.83 -26.16 4.53
CA LYS A 154 5.56 -26.45 5.95
C LYS A 154 4.14 -26.02 6.36
N ALA A 155 3.59 -24.99 5.72
CA ALA A 155 2.20 -24.57 5.91
C ALA A 155 1.18 -25.46 5.17
N GLY A 156 1.63 -26.49 4.44
CA GLY A 156 0.79 -27.47 3.76
C GLY A 156 0.39 -27.11 2.33
N HIS A 157 1.09 -26.18 1.69
CA HIS A 157 0.86 -25.84 0.28
C HIS A 157 1.69 -26.67 -0.67
N ASN A 158 1.18 -26.92 -1.88
CA ASN A 158 1.97 -27.38 -3.00
C ASN A 158 2.59 -26.14 -3.68
N VAL A 159 3.90 -25.99 -3.58
CA VAL A 159 4.63 -24.79 -4.02
C VAL A 159 5.32 -25.05 -5.35
N TYR A 160 5.19 -24.13 -6.29
CA TYR A 160 5.73 -24.24 -7.65
C TYR A 160 6.61 -23.03 -7.97
N PRO A 161 7.89 -23.08 -7.63
CA PRO A 161 8.84 -22.03 -8.02
C PRO A 161 9.17 -22.16 -9.52
N ILE A 162 8.98 -21.08 -10.26
CA ILE A 162 9.17 -21.03 -11.71
C ILE A 162 10.21 -19.97 -12.06
N SER A 163 11.20 -20.36 -12.83
CA SER A 163 12.09 -19.47 -13.56
C SER A 163 11.85 -19.67 -15.05
N SER A 164 11.18 -18.73 -15.70
CA SER A 164 10.79 -18.87 -17.11
C SER A 164 10.64 -17.52 -17.78
N PHE A 165 11.17 -17.41 -19.01
CA PHE A 165 10.99 -16.25 -19.87
C PHE A 165 9.94 -16.48 -20.95
N THR A 166 9.80 -17.71 -21.46
CA THR A 166 8.96 -17.99 -22.63
C THR A 166 7.78 -18.89 -22.34
N ARG A 167 7.89 -19.81 -21.37
CA ARG A 167 6.86 -20.81 -21.04
C ARG A 167 6.09 -20.53 -19.77
N PHE A 168 6.26 -19.37 -19.16
CA PHE A 168 5.64 -19.05 -17.87
C PHE A 168 4.12 -19.29 -17.87
N MET A 169 3.40 -18.77 -18.83
CA MET A 169 1.95 -18.94 -18.93
C MET A 169 1.52 -20.39 -19.21
N GLU A 170 2.36 -21.18 -19.89
CA GLU A 170 2.13 -22.62 -20.09
C GLU A 170 2.15 -23.34 -18.74
N PHE A 171 3.19 -23.13 -17.93
CA PHE A 171 3.28 -23.69 -16.57
C PHE A 171 2.12 -23.24 -15.69
N VAL A 172 1.77 -21.96 -15.67
CA VAL A 172 0.68 -21.42 -14.84
C VAL A 172 -0.67 -22.06 -15.23
N ARG A 173 -0.95 -22.23 -16.51
CA ARG A 173 -2.20 -22.87 -16.97
C ARG A 173 -2.28 -24.35 -16.65
N GLU A 174 -1.15 -25.05 -16.64
CA GLU A 174 -1.05 -26.47 -16.24
C GLU A 174 -1.21 -26.63 -14.74
N ILE A 175 -0.50 -25.85 -13.93
CA ILE A 175 -0.53 -25.88 -12.46
C ILE A 175 -1.90 -25.47 -11.92
N ARG A 176 -2.52 -24.43 -12.48
CA ARG A 176 -3.76 -23.79 -12.00
C ARG A 176 -3.63 -23.31 -10.55
N PRO A 177 -2.79 -22.32 -10.27
CA PRO A 177 -2.50 -21.88 -8.91
C PRO A 177 -3.70 -21.23 -8.23
N ASP A 178 -3.74 -21.34 -6.90
CA ASP A 178 -4.67 -20.62 -6.02
C ASP A 178 -4.14 -19.23 -5.64
N ALA A 179 -2.83 -19.05 -5.64
CA ALA A 179 -2.14 -17.78 -5.44
C ALA A 179 -0.87 -17.68 -6.27
N VAL A 180 -0.46 -16.47 -6.62
CA VAL A 180 0.80 -16.18 -7.30
C VAL A 180 1.61 -15.19 -6.47
N ILE A 181 2.89 -15.49 -6.28
CA ILE A 181 3.88 -14.62 -5.62
C ILE A 181 4.90 -14.21 -6.67
N ASN A 182 4.92 -12.94 -7.00
CA ASN A 182 5.89 -12.36 -7.95
C ASN A 182 7.02 -11.66 -7.20
N MET A 183 8.22 -12.22 -7.31
CA MET A 183 9.45 -11.66 -6.74
C MET A 183 10.28 -10.88 -7.78
N ALA A 184 9.81 -10.76 -9.02
CA ALA A 184 10.48 -10.00 -10.06
C ALA A 184 10.11 -8.52 -10.04
N HIS A 185 10.99 -7.70 -10.60
CA HIS A 185 10.64 -6.31 -10.94
C HIS A 185 9.80 -6.25 -12.21
N GLY A 186 8.95 -5.24 -12.32
CA GLY A 186 8.21 -4.95 -13.53
C GLY A 186 6.88 -5.69 -13.63
N ARG A 187 6.31 -5.64 -14.83
CA ARG A 187 5.01 -6.23 -15.14
C ARG A 187 5.11 -7.70 -15.52
N MET A 188 4.10 -8.46 -15.16
CA MET A 188 3.98 -9.87 -15.56
C MET A 188 3.40 -10.05 -16.97
N GLY A 189 2.81 -9.00 -17.54
CA GLY A 189 2.17 -9.01 -18.85
C GLY A 189 0.64 -9.18 -18.78
N ASP A 190 -0.02 -8.71 -19.84
CA ASP A 190 -1.48 -8.59 -19.87
C ASP A 190 -2.18 -9.97 -19.84
N ASP A 191 -1.60 -10.99 -20.49
CA ASP A 191 -2.14 -12.37 -20.48
C ASP A 191 -2.22 -12.94 -19.05
N MET A 192 -1.22 -12.63 -18.21
CA MET A 192 -1.21 -13.06 -16.82
C MET A 192 -2.23 -12.29 -16.00
N VAL A 193 -2.34 -10.99 -16.20
CA VAL A 193 -3.32 -10.13 -15.52
C VAL A 193 -4.75 -10.61 -15.78
N GLU A 194 -5.10 -10.86 -17.04
CA GLU A 194 -6.42 -11.37 -17.40
C GLU A 194 -6.67 -12.77 -16.81
N TYR A 195 -5.68 -13.65 -16.83
CA TYR A 195 -5.80 -14.99 -16.23
C TYR A 195 -6.09 -14.92 -14.72
N LEU A 196 -5.37 -14.05 -13.99
CA LEU A 196 -5.57 -13.84 -12.54
C LEU A 196 -6.95 -13.26 -12.25
N LYS A 197 -7.37 -12.27 -13.04
CA LYS A 197 -8.65 -11.57 -12.91
C LYS A 197 -9.83 -12.52 -13.16
N GLU A 198 -9.82 -13.28 -14.25
CA GLU A 198 -10.89 -14.23 -14.60
C GLU A 198 -11.10 -15.30 -13.52
N ARG A 199 -10.04 -15.72 -12.83
CA ARG A 199 -10.07 -16.77 -11.81
C ARG A 199 -10.08 -16.22 -10.38
N ASN A 200 -10.04 -14.91 -10.23
CA ASN A 200 -9.94 -14.25 -8.93
C ASN A 200 -8.79 -14.81 -8.07
N ILE A 201 -7.60 -14.87 -8.65
CA ILE A 201 -6.38 -15.36 -8.00
C ILE A 201 -5.61 -14.18 -7.41
N PRO A 202 -5.30 -14.16 -6.11
CA PRO A 202 -4.51 -13.09 -5.52
C PRO A 202 -3.07 -13.11 -6.04
N LEU A 203 -2.57 -11.92 -6.38
CA LEU A 203 -1.17 -11.66 -6.73
C LEU A 203 -0.49 -10.93 -5.58
N PHE A 204 0.53 -11.55 -5.02
CA PHE A 204 1.41 -10.93 -4.02
C PHE A 204 2.74 -10.55 -4.67
N ALA A 205 3.24 -9.36 -4.36
CA ALA A 205 4.56 -8.92 -4.77
C ALA A 205 5.35 -8.47 -3.53
N PRO A 206 5.93 -9.43 -2.78
CA PRO A 206 6.75 -9.11 -1.62
C PRO A 206 7.99 -8.34 -2.03
N LEU A 207 8.36 -7.34 -1.22
CA LEU A 207 9.45 -6.43 -1.53
C LEU A 207 10.79 -7.01 -1.09
N THR A 208 11.78 -6.84 -1.94
CA THR A 208 13.20 -6.97 -1.59
C THR A 208 13.76 -5.60 -1.31
N VAL A 209 14.17 -5.35 -0.08
CA VAL A 209 14.78 -4.09 0.32
C VAL A 209 16.27 -4.15 -0.02
N ASN A 210 16.74 -3.20 -0.81
CA ASN A 210 18.13 -3.16 -1.28
C ASN A 210 19.08 -2.46 -0.28
N SER A 211 18.95 -2.81 1.00
CA SER A 211 19.80 -2.35 2.09
C SER A 211 19.92 -3.43 3.16
N LEU A 212 20.88 -3.28 4.06
CA LEU A 212 20.97 -4.16 5.22
C LEU A 212 19.73 -4.03 6.10
N VAL A 213 19.39 -5.11 6.81
CA VAL A 213 18.21 -5.15 7.69
C VAL A 213 18.16 -3.97 8.65
N GLU A 214 19.27 -3.72 9.36
CA GLU A 214 19.33 -2.65 10.36
C GLU A 214 19.23 -1.24 9.73
N GLU A 215 19.83 -1.05 8.55
CA GLU A 215 19.73 0.21 7.81
C GLU A 215 18.28 0.48 7.38
N TRP A 216 17.61 -0.51 6.80
CA TRP A 216 16.22 -0.41 6.42
C TRP A 216 15.29 -0.20 7.62
N GLU A 217 15.49 -0.93 8.72
CA GLU A 217 14.67 -0.77 9.92
C GLU A 217 14.75 0.64 10.50
N ASN A 218 15.89 1.28 10.42
CA ASN A 218 16.12 2.66 10.89
C ASN A 218 15.75 3.75 9.87
N ASP A 219 15.59 3.42 8.59
CA ASP A 219 15.22 4.40 7.56
C ASP A 219 13.73 4.79 7.70
N PRO A 220 13.41 6.08 7.94
CA PRO A 220 12.02 6.53 8.07
C PRO A 220 11.24 6.54 6.76
N MET A 221 11.90 6.46 5.60
CA MET A 221 11.26 6.45 4.29
C MET A 221 10.89 5.05 3.82
N GLY A 222 11.72 4.06 4.11
CA GLY A 222 11.57 2.66 3.75
C GLY A 222 12.07 2.33 2.35
N MET A 223 11.45 2.86 1.30
CA MET A 223 11.85 2.62 -0.11
C MET A 223 11.57 3.86 -0.95
N SER A 224 12.42 4.16 -1.92
CA SER A 224 12.28 5.33 -2.78
C SER A 224 12.82 5.11 -4.20
N GLY A 225 12.64 6.10 -5.09
CA GLY A 225 13.22 6.14 -6.43
C GLY A 225 12.80 4.97 -7.33
N GLY A 226 13.76 4.45 -8.08
CA GLY A 226 13.52 3.37 -9.05
C GLY A 226 13.04 2.07 -8.42
N PHE A 227 13.49 1.74 -7.22
CA PHE A 227 13.03 0.55 -6.49
C PHE A 227 11.56 0.65 -6.12
N LEU A 228 11.08 1.80 -5.64
CA LEU A 228 9.66 2.04 -5.39
C LEU A 228 8.83 1.87 -6.68
N SER A 229 9.29 2.45 -7.78
CA SER A 229 8.59 2.34 -9.07
C SER A 229 8.50 0.89 -9.56
N GLN A 230 9.60 0.16 -9.54
CA GLN A 230 9.69 -1.18 -10.12
C GLN A 230 9.09 -2.26 -9.22
N SER A 231 9.22 -2.13 -7.89
CA SER A 231 8.81 -3.19 -6.95
C SER A 231 7.42 -2.98 -6.36
N VAL A 232 6.90 -1.75 -6.36
CA VAL A 232 5.58 -1.42 -5.80
C VAL A 232 4.63 -0.95 -6.87
N VAL A 233 4.95 0.17 -7.55
CA VAL A 233 4.01 0.82 -8.49
C VAL A 233 3.70 -0.08 -9.68
N THR A 234 4.73 -0.68 -10.28
CA THR A 234 4.55 -1.52 -11.48
C THR A 234 3.77 -2.80 -11.19
N PRO A 235 4.05 -3.59 -10.11
CA PRO A 235 3.21 -4.72 -9.75
C PRO A 235 1.77 -4.34 -9.34
N GLU A 236 1.55 -3.15 -8.75
CA GLU A 236 0.20 -2.64 -8.47
C GLU A 236 -0.64 -2.49 -9.75
N ILE A 237 -0.04 -2.16 -10.91
CA ILE A 237 -0.74 -2.10 -12.20
C ILE A 237 -1.26 -3.48 -12.61
N ASP A 238 -0.53 -4.54 -12.28
CA ASP A 238 -0.94 -5.94 -12.53
C ASP A 238 -1.93 -6.47 -11.47
N GLY A 239 -2.32 -5.65 -10.51
CA GLY A 239 -3.24 -6.02 -9.44
C GLY A 239 -2.58 -6.62 -8.21
N ALA A 240 -1.26 -6.46 -8.05
CA ALA A 240 -0.58 -6.92 -6.85
C ALA A 240 -1.10 -6.20 -5.61
N ILE A 241 -1.35 -6.98 -4.58
CA ILE A 241 -1.82 -6.53 -3.28
C ILE A 241 -0.71 -6.66 -2.23
N ARG A 242 -0.82 -5.88 -1.16
CA ARG A 242 -0.02 -6.01 0.05
C ARG A 242 1.50 -5.89 -0.23
N PRO A 243 2.01 -4.69 -0.51
CA PRO A 243 3.44 -4.44 -0.73
C PRO A 243 4.22 -4.63 0.58
N PHE A 244 4.49 -5.89 0.93
CA PHE A 244 5.07 -6.32 2.20
C PHE A 244 6.58 -6.52 2.05
N ALA A 245 7.40 -5.80 2.83
CA ALA A 245 8.85 -5.99 2.83
C ALA A 245 9.18 -7.33 3.49
N LEU A 246 9.59 -8.29 2.68
CA LEU A 246 9.88 -9.67 3.10
C LEU A 246 11.37 -9.97 3.10
N PHE A 247 12.12 -9.44 2.12
CA PHE A 247 13.53 -9.72 1.93
C PHE A 247 14.38 -8.47 2.19
N ALA A 248 15.52 -8.66 2.82
CA ALA A 248 16.52 -7.64 3.04
C ALA A 248 17.93 -8.21 2.91
N GLN A 249 18.94 -7.34 2.90
CA GLN A 249 20.32 -7.78 2.76
C GLN A 249 20.95 -8.13 4.11
N TYR A 250 21.76 -9.17 4.08
CA TYR A 250 22.60 -9.65 5.18
C TYR A 250 24.04 -9.72 4.72
N LYS A 251 24.98 -9.42 5.59
CA LYS A 251 26.42 -9.64 5.33
C LYS A 251 26.83 -11.00 5.86
N ASP A 252 27.58 -11.73 5.04
CA ASP A 252 28.28 -12.93 5.49
C ASP A 252 29.62 -12.58 6.19
N ASP A 253 30.34 -13.59 6.64
CA ASP A 253 31.64 -13.45 7.32
C ASP A 253 32.73 -12.83 6.41
N GLU A 254 32.55 -12.89 5.10
CA GLU A 254 33.47 -12.28 4.11
C GLU A 254 33.04 -10.85 3.74
N GLY A 255 31.91 -10.37 4.27
CA GLY A 255 31.35 -9.04 4.01
C GLY A 255 30.55 -8.94 2.72
N LEU A 256 30.25 -10.07 2.07
CA LEU A 256 29.37 -10.10 0.89
C LEU A 256 27.91 -9.98 1.33
N GLN A 257 27.12 -9.32 0.49
CA GLN A 257 25.71 -9.08 0.77
C GLN A 257 24.83 -10.10 0.04
N HIS A 258 23.90 -10.69 0.77
CA HIS A 258 22.93 -11.67 0.27
C HIS A 258 21.53 -11.26 0.69
N SER A 259 20.54 -11.40 -0.21
CA SER A 259 19.15 -11.07 0.06
C SER A 259 18.38 -12.32 0.50
N PHE A 260 18.02 -12.36 1.79
CA PHE A 260 17.24 -13.45 2.39
C PHE A 260 15.93 -12.93 2.98
N ALA A 261 14.98 -13.84 3.16
CA ALA A 261 13.75 -13.52 3.89
C ALA A 261 14.06 -13.17 5.34
N VAL A 262 13.47 -12.08 5.83
CA VAL A 262 13.57 -11.69 7.25
C VAL A 262 12.72 -12.67 8.07
N PRO A 263 13.30 -13.44 9.03
CA PRO A 263 12.64 -14.59 9.65
C PRO A 263 11.28 -14.27 10.29
N GLU A 264 11.17 -13.21 11.09
CA GLU A 264 9.91 -12.83 11.74
C GLU A 264 8.83 -12.38 10.74
N ARG A 265 9.25 -11.83 9.60
CA ARG A 265 8.35 -11.36 8.55
C ARG A 265 7.88 -12.50 7.65
N LEU A 266 8.70 -13.52 7.51
CA LEU A 266 8.38 -14.72 6.74
C LEU A 266 7.14 -15.43 7.28
N GLU A 267 7.03 -15.60 8.59
CA GLU A 267 5.86 -16.18 9.24
C GLU A 267 4.60 -15.33 8.98
N THR A 268 4.70 -14.01 9.15
CA THR A 268 3.58 -13.10 8.89
C THR A 268 3.13 -13.15 7.43
N PHE A 269 4.07 -13.24 6.48
CA PHE A 269 3.76 -13.31 5.06
C PHE A 269 3.06 -14.63 4.68
N VAL A 270 3.57 -15.77 5.15
CA VAL A 270 2.96 -17.09 4.94
C VAL A 270 1.54 -17.11 5.53
N ASN A 271 1.35 -16.60 6.74
CA ASN A 271 0.03 -16.47 7.35
C ASN A 271 -0.89 -15.55 6.54
N THR A 272 -0.35 -14.51 5.93
CA THR A 272 -1.12 -13.63 5.02
C THR A 272 -1.64 -14.41 3.81
N VAL A 273 -0.76 -15.15 3.14
CA VAL A 273 -1.17 -16.00 1.99
C VAL A 273 -2.24 -16.99 2.43
N ASN A 274 -2.03 -17.68 3.57
CA ASN A 274 -3.01 -18.61 4.14
C ASN A 274 -4.37 -17.96 4.39
N ASN A 275 -4.39 -16.76 4.98
CA ASN A 275 -5.63 -16.06 5.33
C ASN A 275 -6.42 -15.64 4.07
N TYR A 276 -5.74 -15.13 3.03
CA TYR A 276 -6.40 -14.82 1.76
C TYR A 276 -6.97 -16.07 1.08
N LEU A 277 -6.24 -17.18 1.07
CA LEU A 277 -6.70 -18.44 0.51
C LEU A 277 -7.85 -19.05 1.33
N THR A 278 -7.79 -18.96 2.64
CA THR A 278 -8.85 -19.41 3.54
C THR A 278 -10.10 -18.55 3.39
N LEU A 279 -9.96 -17.24 3.31
CA LEU A 279 -11.09 -16.32 3.08
C LEU A 279 -11.86 -16.69 1.82
N LYS A 280 -11.18 -17.12 0.75
CA LYS A 280 -11.80 -17.54 -0.52
C LYS A 280 -12.67 -18.80 -0.40
N THR A 281 -12.30 -19.72 0.48
CA THR A 281 -12.90 -21.07 0.53
C THR A 281 -13.71 -21.37 1.78
N LYS A 282 -13.49 -20.66 2.88
CA LYS A 282 -14.26 -20.77 4.11
C LYS A 282 -15.73 -20.44 3.82
N PRO A 283 -16.70 -21.23 4.29
CA PRO A 283 -18.13 -20.90 4.13
C PRO A 283 -18.46 -19.51 4.70
N ASN A 284 -19.32 -18.76 4.02
CA ASN A 284 -19.68 -17.41 4.46
C ASN A 284 -20.25 -17.37 5.88
N SER A 285 -21.01 -18.39 6.27
CA SER A 285 -21.61 -18.51 7.62
C SER A 285 -20.57 -18.64 8.75
N GLU A 286 -19.35 -19.07 8.41
CA GLU A 286 -18.28 -19.27 9.38
C GLU A 286 -17.28 -18.10 9.42
N LYS A 287 -17.35 -17.19 8.45
CA LYS A 287 -16.44 -16.05 8.35
C LYS A 287 -16.71 -15.02 9.43
N HIS A 288 -15.68 -14.60 10.14
CA HIS A 288 -15.70 -13.48 11.07
C HIS A 288 -15.23 -12.21 10.35
N ILE A 289 -16.10 -11.26 10.14
CA ILE A 289 -15.81 -10.03 9.41
C ILE A 289 -15.85 -8.82 10.34
N ALA A 290 -14.76 -8.09 10.40
CA ALA A 290 -14.66 -6.83 11.14
C ALA A 290 -14.79 -5.65 10.18
N ILE A 291 -15.70 -4.72 10.48
CA ILE A 291 -15.90 -3.49 9.71
C ILE A 291 -15.58 -2.29 10.61
N VAL A 292 -14.48 -1.60 10.30
CA VAL A 292 -14.06 -0.37 10.98
C VAL A 292 -14.58 0.80 10.16
N TYR A 293 -15.68 1.43 10.62
CA TYR A 293 -16.31 2.52 9.88
C TYR A 293 -15.75 3.88 10.27
N TYR A 294 -15.68 4.79 9.27
CA TYR A 294 -15.26 6.16 9.51
C TYR A 294 -16.23 6.90 10.41
N LYS A 295 -15.69 7.56 11.42
CA LYS A 295 -16.39 8.51 12.27
C LYS A 295 -15.44 9.65 12.61
N GLY A 296 -15.68 10.81 12.02
CA GLY A 296 -14.89 12.02 12.30
C GLY A 296 -15.07 12.51 13.73
N PRO A 297 -14.06 13.14 14.31
CA PRO A 297 -14.17 13.75 15.65
C PRO A 297 -15.26 14.81 15.68
N GLY A 298 -16.13 14.77 16.68
CA GLY A 298 -17.17 15.77 16.89
C GLY A 298 -18.31 15.78 15.86
N GLN A 299 -18.31 14.87 14.88
CA GLN A 299 -19.37 14.78 13.88
C GLN A 299 -20.51 13.87 14.34
N ASN A 300 -21.71 14.44 14.48
CA ASN A 300 -22.91 13.66 14.68
C ASN A 300 -23.41 12.99 13.39
N ALA A 301 -23.03 13.52 12.22
CA ALA A 301 -23.36 12.94 10.94
C ALA A 301 -22.33 11.87 10.52
N LEU A 302 -22.82 10.68 10.20
CA LEU A 302 -22.03 9.56 9.71
C LEU A 302 -21.82 9.70 8.19
N THR A 303 -20.98 10.66 7.79
CA THR A 303 -20.61 10.88 6.39
C THR A 303 -19.11 10.70 6.20
N ALA A 304 -18.70 10.03 5.13
CA ALA A 304 -17.32 9.75 4.82
C ALA A 304 -17.01 10.18 3.39
N SER A 305 -16.41 11.35 3.21
CA SER A 305 -16.04 11.89 1.88
C SER A 305 -17.15 11.70 0.83
N GLY A 306 -18.36 12.16 1.16
CA GLY A 306 -19.53 12.10 0.27
C GLY A 306 -20.32 10.78 0.29
N MET A 307 -20.03 9.86 1.22
CA MET A 307 -20.81 8.63 1.43
C MET A 307 -21.66 8.73 2.70
N GLU A 308 -22.91 8.29 2.63
CA GLU A 308 -23.77 8.04 3.79
C GLU A 308 -23.36 6.72 4.45
N VAL A 309 -22.65 6.79 5.56
CA VAL A 309 -22.06 5.61 6.23
C VAL A 309 -23.15 4.70 6.81
N GLY A 310 -24.12 5.22 7.54
CA GLY A 310 -25.18 4.45 8.19
C GLY A 310 -26.01 3.63 7.18
N PRO A 311 -26.68 4.26 6.20
CA PRO A 311 -27.44 3.57 5.17
C PRO A 311 -26.59 2.57 4.36
N SER A 312 -25.33 2.93 4.04
CA SER A 312 -24.40 2.07 3.31
C SER A 312 -24.03 0.82 4.09
N LEU A 313 -23.74 0.96 5.39
CA LEU A 313 -23.47 -0.18 6.28
C LEU A 313 -24.70 -1.09 6.40
N TYR A 314 -25.89 -0.50 6.55
CA TYR A 314 -27.13 -1.27 6.64
C TYR A 314 -27.34 -2.11 5.38
N ASN A 315 -27.19 -1.52 4.19
CA ASN A 315 -27.28 -2.22 2.92
C ASN A 315 -26.23 -3.33 2.78
N LEU A 316 -24.99 -3.06 3.22
CA LEU A 316 -23.93 -4.07 3.23
C LEU A 316 -24.29 -5.25 4.13
N LEU A 317 -24.76 -5.01 5.35
CA LEU A 317 -25.15 -6.06 6.30
C LEU A 317 -26.33 -6.90 5.77
N LEU A 318 -27.34 -6.25 5.15
CA LEU A 318 -28.44 -6.96 4.50
C LEU A 318 -27.92 -7.84 3.34
N ARG A 319 -26.99 -7.31 2.54
CA ARG A 319 -26.41 -8.09 1.45
C ARG A 319 -25.56 -9.25 1.97
N MET A 320 -24.75 -9.05 2.99
CA MET A 320 -23.98 -10.12 3.63
C MET A 320 -24.89 -11.24 4.15
N LYS A 321 -25.98 -10.88 4.83
CA LYS A 321 -26.99 -11.86 5.27
C LYS A 321 -27.58 -12.66 4.11
N LYS A 322 -27.89 -11.99 3.00
CA LYS A 322 -28.40 -12.63 1.78
C LYS A 322 -27.38 -13.58 1.14
N GLU A 323 -26.08 -13.25 1.22
CA GLU A 323 -24.97 -14.07 0.71
C GLU A 323 -24.54 -15.18 1.70
N GLY A 324 -25.30 -15.40 2.77
CA GLY A 324 -25.11 -16.51 3.70
C GLY A 324 -24.10 -16.25 4.82
N TYR A 325 -23.67 -15.00 5.04
CA TYR A 325 -22.90 -14.67 6.26
C TYR A 325 -23.82 -14.77 7.46
N TRP A 326 -23.28 -15.21 8.59
CA TRP A 326 -24.04 -15.26 9.83
C TRP A 326 -24.18 -13.86 10.41
N VAL A 327 -25.30 -13.21 10.07
CA VAL A 327 -25.69 -11.88 10.52
C VAL A 327 -27.00 -11.97 11.29
N GLU A 328 -26.96 -11.69 12.59
CA GLU A 328 -28.11 -11.77 13.50
C GLU A 328 -28.43 -10.42 14.14
N ASN A 329 -29.64 -10.28 14.65
CA ASN A 329 -30.10 -9.11 15.39
C ASN A 329 -29.95 -7.78 14.65
N LEU A 330 -30.10 -7.80 13.32
CA LEU A 330 -30.11 -6.56 12.55
C LEU A 330 -31.33 -5.72 12.93
N PRO A 331 -31.19 -4.39 13.07
CA PRO A 331 -32.31 -3.47 13.25
C PRO A 331 -33.21 -3.47 11.99
N GLU A 332 -34.45 -3.01 12.16
CA GLU A 332 -35.45 -3.01 11.07
C GLU A 332 -35.16 -1.96 9.98
N SER A 333 -34.31 -0.97 10.26
CA SER A 333 -34.00 0.11 9.34
C SER A 333 -32.59 0.68 9.52
N ALA A 334 -32.08 1.34 8.46
CA ALA A 334 -30.83 2.08 8.52
C ALA A 334 -30.82 3.15 9.63
N LYS A 335 -31.97 3.82 9.85
CA LYS A 335 -32.12 4.84 10.89
C LYS A 335 -31.96 4.25 12.30
N GLU A 336 -32.42 3.04 12.51
CA GLU A 336 -32.21 2.33 13.79
C GLU A 336 -30.76 1.91 13.95
N LEU A 337 -30.12 1.42 12.89
CA LEU A 337 -28.69 1.14 12.91
C LEU A 337 -27.89 2.41 13.27
N GLU A 338 -28.21 3.56 12.68
CA GLU A 338 -27.55 4.84 13.01
C GLU A 338 -27.71 5.20 14.50
N LYS A 339 -28.89 5.01 15.07
CA LYS A 339 -29.10 5.22 16.52
C LYS A 339 -28.23 4.28 17.36
N MET A 340 -28.15 2.99 16.97
CA MET A 340 -27.27 2.04 17.63
C MET A 340 -25.80 2.46 17.52
N ILE A 341 -25.35 2.89 16.35
CA ILE A 341 -24.00 3.40 16.12
C ILE A 341 -23.71 4.63 17.00
N GLN A 342 -24.66 5.54 17.13
CA GLN A 342 -24.52 6.71 18.00
C GLN A 342 -24.40 6.33 19.47
N ALA A 343 -25.19 5.36 19.92
CA ALA A 343 -25.19 4.91 21.31
C ALA A 343 -24.00 4.02 21.67
N GLN A 344 -23.60 3.11 20.78
CA GLN A 344 -22.62 2.04 21.06
C GLN A 344 -21.27 2.22 20.34
N GLY A 345 -21.21 3.05 19.31
CA GLY A 345 -20.01 3.34 18.54
C GLY A 345 -19.34 4.65 18.94
N ALA A 346 -19.38 5.03 20.21
CA ALA A 346 -18.78 6.28 20.67
C ALA A 346 -17.24 6.21 20.60
N VAL A 347 -16.64 7.30 20.11
CA VAL A 347 -15.18 7.49 20.08
C VAL A 347 -14.84 8.65 21.02
N PHE A 348 -14.13 8.34 22.07
CA PHE A 348 -13.68 9.33 23.03
C PHE A 348 -12.20 9.60 22.82
N GLY A 349 -11.89 10.61 22.04
CA GLY A 349 -10.56 11.22 21.94
C GLY A 349 -10.39 12.44 22.82
N MET A 350 -11.52 12.95 23.37
CA MET A 350 -11.61 14.01 24.37
C MET A 350 -12.68 13.65 25.39
N TYR A 351 -12.47 14.11 26.60
CA TYR A 351 -13.32 13.82 27.74
C TYR A 351 -14.52 14.78 27.75
N ALA A 352 -15.70 14.25 27.45
CA ALA A 352 -16.94 14.87 27.89
C ALA A 352 -17.30 14.23 29.23
N GLU A 353 -17.24 14.97 30.33
CA GLU A 353 -17.52 14.50 31.67
C GLU A 353 -18.94 13.86 31.73
N GLY A 354 -19.02 12.61 32.21
CA GLY A 354 -20.25 11.83 32.25
C GLY A 354 -20.63 11.08 30.97
N ALA A 355 -20.16 11.45 29.78
CA ALA A 355 -20.54 10.78 28.54
C ALA A 355 -19.93 9.37 28.45
N PHE A 356 -18.76 9.19 29.00
CA PHE A 356 -18.11 7.88 29.08
C PHE A 356 -18.82 6.93 30.02
N ASP A 357 -19.21 7.40 31.19
CA ASP A 357 -19.95 6.59 32.16
C ASP A 357 -21.31 6.14 31.62
N GLU A 358 -22.00 7.01 30.87
CA GLU A 358 -23.22 6.66 30.16
C GLU A 358 -22.98 5.63 29.07
N PHE A 359 -21.92 5.82 28.25
CA PHE A 359 -21.54 4.84 27.25
C PHE A 359 -21.21 3.48 27.86
N MET A 360 -20.48 3.43 28.96
CA MET A 360 -20.14 2.17 29.63
C MET A 360 -21.39 1.43 30.16
N LYS A 361 -22.47 2.15 30.51
CA LYS A 361 -23.74 1.57 30.95
C LYS A 361 -24.61 1.11 29.79
N THR A 362 -24.64 1.85 28.69
CA THR A 362 -25.60 1.67 27.59
C THR A 362 -24.99 1.12 26.31
N GLY A 363 -23.70 1.35 26.08
CA GLY A 363 -22.99 1.01 24.84
C GLY A 363 -22.51 -0.43 24.72
N ASN A 364 -22.54 -1.21 25.81
CA ASN A 364 -22.11 -2.61 25.86
C ASN A 364 -20.73 -2.87 25.18
N PRO A 365 -19.65 -2.15 25.57
CA PRO A 365 -18.34 -2.35 25.00
C PRO A 365 -17.77 -3.74 25.34
N GLU A 366 -16.80 -4.20 24.53
CA GLU A 366 -15.94 -5.29 24.95
C GLU A 366 -15.01 -4.83 26.05
N LEU A 367 -14.89 -5.59 27.13
CA LEU A 367 -14.06 -5.24 28.28
C LEU A 367 -12.81 -6.11 28.30
N VAL A 368 -11.64 -5.47 28.21
CA VAL A 368 -10.34 -6.13 28.12
C VAL A 368 -9.56 -5.93 29.41
N THR A 369 -9.07 -7.02 30.00
CA THR A 369 -8.20 -6.97 31.17
C THR A 369 -6.75 -6.64 30.76
N LYS A 370 -5.94 -6.23 31.75
CA LYS A 370 -4.50 -5.99 31.56
C LYS A 370 -3.79 -7.23 31.03
N GLU A 371 -4.07 -8.39 31.58
CA GLU A 371 -3.46 -9.67 31.22
C GLU A 371 -3.78 -10.06 29.77
N GLN A 372 -5.03 -9.88 29.34
CA GLN A 372 -5.44 -10.13 27.96
C GLN A 372 -4.71 -9.19 27.01
N TYR A 373 -4.72 -7.89 27.29
CA TYR A 373 -4.06 -6.90 26.45
C TYR A 373 -2.56 -7.11 26.35
N GLU A 374 -1.86 -7.33 27.45
CA GLU A 374 -0.42 -7.60 27.47
C GLU A 374 -0.06 -8.90 26.74
N SER A 375 -0.91 -9.90 26.80
CA SER A 375 -0.77 -11.14 26.03
C SER A 375 -0.84 -10.85 24.52
N TRP A 376 -1.77 -10.03 24.06
CA TRP A 376 -1.89 -9.64 22.65
C TRP A 376 -0.73 -8.76 22.19
N VAL A 377 -0.32 -7.81 23.01
CA VAL A 377 0.86 -6.95 22.77
C VAL A 377 2.11 -7.81 22.60
N LYS A 378 2.34 -8.76 23.50
CA LYS A 378 3.47 -9.69 23.42
C LYS A 378 3.46 -10.55 22.16
N ALA A 379 2.28 -10.97 21.71
CA ALA A 379 2.12 -11.78 20.51
C ALA A 379 2.31 -10.99 19.21
N SER A 380 2.00 -9.68 19.20
CA SER A 380 1.91 -8.89 17.98
C SER A 380 3.02 -7.85 17.82
N LEU A 381 3.53 -7.27 18.92
CA LEU A 381 4.49 -6.16 18.88
C LEU A 381 5.90 -6.65 19.20
N ARG A 382 6.89 -5.96 18.66
CA ARG A 382 8.30 -6.17 19.05
C ARG A 382 8.54 -5.81 20.52
N PRO A 383 9.51 -6.46 21.17
CA PRO A 383 10.00 -6.05 22.48
C PRO A 383 10.34 -4.55 22.48
N GLY A 384 9.95 -3.84 23.54
CA GLY A 384 10.19 -2.39 23.66
C GLY A 384 9.04 -1.51 23.14
N LYS A 385 8.23 -1.96 22.18
CA LYS A 385 7.09 -1.15 21.67
C LYS A 385 6.05 -0.85 22.75
N TYR A 386 5.79 -1.78 23.66
CA TYR A 386 4.90 -1.52 24.78
C TYR A 386 5.41 -0.41 25.71
N ALA A 387 6.71 -0.33 25.92
CA ALA A 387 7.30 0.76 26.69
C ALA A 387 7.11 2.13 26.03
N GLU A 388 7.16 2.20 24.69
CA GLU A 388 6.83 3.43 23.95
C GLU A 388 5.37 3.86 24.18
N VAL A 389 4.43 2.89 24.22
CA VAL A 389 3.02 3.16 24.51
C VAL A 389 2.84 3.70 25.91
N VAL A 390 3.47 3.07 26.91
CA VAL A 390 3.42 3.49 28.31
C VAL A 390 4.06 4.89 28.48
N ALA A 391 5.18 5.15 27.84
CA ALA A 391 5.84 6.46 27.88
C ALA A 391 4.97 7.59 27.30
N ALA A 392 4.20 7.29 26.23
CA ALA A 392 3.35 8.28 25.57
C ALA A 392 1.96 8.45 26.21
N ASN A 393 1.39 7.37 26.75
CA ASN A 393 -0.02 7.31 27.14
C ASN A 393 -0.26 6.90 28.61
N GLY A 394 0.81 6.70 29.38
CA GLY A 394 0.75 6.18 30.76
C GLY A 394 0.56 4.66 30.82
N GLU A 395 0.48 4.14 32.04
CA GLU A 395 0.22 2.72 32.30
C GLU A 395 -1.16 2.29 31.78
N PHE A 396 -1.30 0.98 31.48
CA PHE A 396 -2.60 0.41 31.14
C PHE A 396 -3.61 0.66 32.29
N PRO A 397 -4.83 1.02 31.95
CA PRO A 397 -5.48 1.11 30.65
C PRO A 397 -5.37 2.48 29.96
N GLY A 398 -4.63 3.43 30.50
CA GLY A 398 -4.52 4.79 29.98
C GLY A 398 -5.67 5.68 30.44
N GLN A 399 -5.91 6.77 29.69
CA GLN A 399 -6.88 7.82 30.09
C GLN A 399 -8.27 7.62 29.46
N TYR A 400 -8.39 6.86 28.38
CA TYR A 400 -9.62 6.77 27.60
C TYR A 400 -10.23 5.38 27.63
N MET A 401 -11.56 5.30 27.65
CA MET A 401 -12.34 4.05 27.63
C MET A 401 -12.04 3.14 28.83
N THR A 402 -11.73 3.71 29.98
CA THR A 402 -11.29 3.01 31.18
C THR A 402 -12.45 2.82 32.15
N THR A 403 -12.65 1.59 32.66
CA THR A 403 -13.61 1.32 33.71
C THR A 403 -13.03 1.63 35.10
N PRO A 404 -13.87 1.86 36.13
CA PRO A 404 -13.40 2.07 37.50
C PRO A 404 -12.58 0.90 38.06
N ASP A 405 -12.78 -0.31 37.57
CA ASP A 405 -12.05 -1.52 37.97
C ASP A 405 -10.79 -1.76 37.10
N GLY A 406 -10.38 -0.78 36.27
CA GLY A 406 -9.12 -0.79 35.55
C GLY A 406 -9.11 -1.61 34.26
N ARG A 407 -10.27 -1.99 33.71
CA ARG A 407 -10.39 -2.61 32.39
C ARG A 407 -10.52 -1.57 31.27
N LEU A 408 -10.18 -1.96 30.05
CA LEU A 408 -10.29 -1.14 28.87
C LEU A 408 -11.55 -1.52 28.07
N GLY A 409 -12.36 -0.54 27.71
CA GLY A 409 -13.55 -0.73 26.86
C GLY A 409 -13.23 -0.57 25.38
N ILE A 410 -13.72 -1.48 24.55
CA ILE A 410 -13.67 -1.40 23.08
C ILE A 410 -15.10 -1.22 22.57
N ALA A 411 -15.34 -0.10 21.88
CA ALA A 411 -16.64 0.18 21.28
C ALA A 411 -16.91 -0.76 20.11
N ARG A 412 -18.05 -1.44 20.11
CA ARG A 412 -18.45 -2.37 19.06
C ARG A 412 -19.96 -2.57 18.98
N LEU A 413 -20.45 -2.91 17.80
CA LEU A 413 -21.76 -3.50 17.57
C LEU A 413 -21.56 -4.84 16.88
N GLN A 414 -22.08 -5.90 17.46
CA GLN A 414 -21.89 -7.25 16.92
C GLN A 414 -23.20 -7.83 16.42
N PHE A 415 -23.18 -8.31 15.19
CA PHE A 415 -24.30 -8.95 14.49
C PHE A 415 -23.87 -10.36 14.06
N GLY A 416 -23.99 -11.34 14.96
CA GLY A 416 -23.46 -12.69 14.71
C GLY A 416 -21.94 -12.69 14.53
N ASN A 417 -21.47 -13.13 13.37
CA ASN A 417 -20.05 -13.16 13.01
C ASN A 417 -19.58 -11.87 12.31
N VAL A 418 -20.37 -10.82 12.28
CA VAL A 418 -19.99 -9.51 11.76
C VAL A 418 -19.96 -8.49 12.88
N VAL A 419 -18.86 -7.76 13.01
CA VAL A 419 -18.70 -6.70 14.00
C VAL A 419 -18.47 -5.36 13.32
N LEU A 420 -19.18 -4.32 13.77
CA LEU A 420 -18.96 -2.93 13.41
C LEU A 420 -18.19 -2.25 14.54
N MET A 421 -17.13 -1.52 14.19
CA MET A 421 -16.33 -0.74 15.13
C MET A 421 -16.12 0.68 14.59
N PRO A 422 -16.25 1.72 15.44
CA PRO A 422 -15.86 3.05 15.02
C PRO A 422 -14.34 3.12 14.83
N GLN A 423 -13.87 3.94 13.86
CA GLN A 423 -12.45 4.26 13.78
C GLN A 423 -12.02 4.96 15.07
N MET A 424 -11.13 4.34 15.83
CA MET A 424 -10.63 4.90 17.08
C MET A 424 -9.70 6.08 16.84
N ALA A 425 -9.59 6.97 17.83
CA ALA A 425 -8.68 8.10 17.80
C ALA A 425 -7.22 7.62 17.90
N ALA A 426 -6.40 7.98 16.91
CA ALA A 426 -4.97 7.62 16.85
C ALA A 426 -4.07 8.54 17.69
N GLY A 427 -4.59 9.65 18.19
CA GLY A 427 -3.90 10.62 19.03
C GLY A 427 -4.81 11.18 20.12
N SER A 428 -4.25 12.05 20.97
CA SER A 428 -4.96 12.76 22.04
C SER A 428 -4.84 14.27 21.83
N GLY A 429 -5.86 15.02 22.23
CA GLY A 429 -5.89 16.48 22.22
C GLY A 429 -7.06 17.09 21.47
N ASP A 430 -7.13 18.43 21.47
CA ASP A 430 -8.25 19.20 20.92
C ASP A 430 -8.18 19.41 19.41
N ASN A 431 -7.03 19.08 18.78
CA ASN A 431 -6.84 19.22 17.36
C ASN A 431 -7.42 18.00 16.61
N ALA A 432 -8.48 18.19 15.84
CA ALA A 432 -9.12 17.14 15.06
C ALA A 432 -8.14 16.41 14.12
N PHE A 433 -7.15 17.11 13.56
CA PHE A 433 -6.11 16.51 12.75
C PHE A 433 -5.25 15.53 13.54
N GLN A 434 -4.81 15.88 14.74
CA GLN A 434 -4.03 14.98 15.61
C GLN A 434 -4.85 13.77 16.07
N VAL A 435 -6.16 13.94 16.29
CA VAL A 435 -7.05 12.83 16.67
C VAL A 435 -7.18 11.80 15.55
N VAL A 436 -7.22 12.22 14.30
CA VAL A 436 -7.36 11.35 13.13
C VAL A 436 -6.01 10.82 12.64
N HIS A 437 -5.03 11.71 12.48
CA HIS A 437 -3.73 11.39 11.89
C HIS A 437 -2.65 11.02 12.92
N GLY A 438 -2.97 11.09 14.20
CA GLY A 438 -2.03 10.81 15.27
C GLY A 438 -0.98 11.90 15.47
N THR A 439 -0.04 11.60 16.36
CA THR A 439 1.16 12.40 16.60
C THR A 439 2.40 11.58 16.22
N ASN A 440 3.60 12.10 16.42
CA ASN A 440 4.83 11.31 16.33
C ASN A 440 5.01 10.32 17.50
N ALA A 441 4.09 10.32 18.46
CA ALA A 441 4.09 9.41 19.60
C ALA A 441 3.35 8.09 19.29
N ALA A 442 3.55 7.08 20.15
CA ALA A 442 2.83 5.83 20.07
C ALA A 442 1.30 6.02 20.20
N PRO A 443 0.49 5.25 19.47
CA PRO A 443 -0.97 5.31 19.58
C PRO A 443 -1.45 4.97 21.02
N PRO A 444 -2.65 5.46 21.44
CA PRO A 444 -3.23 5.13 22.73
C PRO A 444 -3.53 3.64 22.90
N HIS A 445 -3.61 3.16 24.15
CA HIS A 445 -3.99 1.78 24.47
C HIS A 445 -5.31 1.35 23.82
N THR A 446 -6.32 2.22 23.80
CA THR A 446 -7.62 1.95 23.15
C THR A 446 -7.49 1.67 21.65
N TYR A 447 -6.63 2.42 20.97
CA TYR A 447 -6.36 2.26 19.54
C TYR A 447 -5.71 0.90 19.25
N ILE A 448 -4.64 0.60 19.98
CA ILE A 448 -3.90 -0.66 19.84
C ILE A 448 -4.80 -1.84 20.22
N ALA A 449 -5.50 -1.76 21.35
CA ALA A 449 -6.38 -2.82 21.83
C ALA A 449 -7.50 -3.14 20.84
N SER A 450 -8.06 -2.12 20.16
CA SER A 450 -9.12 -2.34 19.17
C SER A 450 -8.65 -3.20 18.00
N TYR A 451 -7.48 -2.91 17.42
CA TYR A 451 -6.94 -3.71 16.33
C TYR A 451 -6.43 -5.09 16.80
N LEU A 452 -5.81 -5.18 17.96
CA LEU A 452 -5.37 -6.46 18.50
C LEU A 452 -6.55 -7.35 18.93
N TRP A 453 -7.64 -6.77 19.39
CA TRP A 453 -8.88 -7.51 19.65
C TRP A 453 -9.45 -8.13 18.38
N LEU A 454 -9.39 -7.43 17.23
CA LEU A 454 -9.82 -8.03 15.96
C LEU A 454 -8.99 -9.27 15.60
N GLN A 455 -7.69 -9.27 15.87
CA GLN A 455 -6.80 -10.39 15.59
C GLN A 455 -6.95 -11.53 16.60
N HIS A 456 -6.96 -11.22 17.89
CA HIS A 456 -6.84 -12.20 18.98
C HIS A 456 -8.14 -12.50 19.71
N GLY A 457 -9.00 -11.52 19.89
CA GLY A 457 -10.28 -11.65 20.60
C GLY A 457 -11.41 -12.11 19.68
N PHE A 458 -11.74 -11.30 18.68
CA PHE A 458 -12.79 -11.59 17.71
C PHE A 458 -12.35 -12.62 16.66
N LYS A 459 -11.04 -12.74 16.40
CA LYS A 459 -10.41 -13.64 15.42
C LYS A 459 -11.00 -13.44 14.03
N ALA A 460 -10.93 -12.21 13.55
CA ALA A 460 -11.43 -11.82 12.24
C ALA A 460 -10.73 -12.58 11.11
N ASP A 461 -11.48 -13.03 10.12
CA ASP A 461 -10.95 -13.58 8.86
C ASP A 461 -10.59 -12.47 7.87
N ALA A 462 -11.25 -11.31 7.98
CA ALA A 462 -10.93 -10.10 7.22
C ALA A 462 -11.34 -8.84 7.98
N MET A 463 -10.62 -7.75 7.69
CA MET A 463 -10.95 -6.41 8.16
C MET A 463 -11.33 -5.52 6.98
N ILE A 464 -12.41 -4.77 7.13
CA ILE A 464 -12.88 -3.79 6.15
C ILE A 464 -12.83 -2.41 6.81
N HIS A 465 -11.98 -1.50 6.33
CA HIS A 465 -12.17 -0.09 6.63
C HIS A 465 -13.27 0.47 5.72
N PHE A 466 -14.23 1.17 6.31
CA PHE A 466 -15.46 1.55 5.62
C PHE A 466 -15.65 3.07 5.62
N GLY A 467 -15.38 3.67 4.47
CA GLY A 467 -15.47 5.11 4.23
C GLY A 467 -14.14 5.84 4.38
N THR A 468 -13.98 6.91 3.61
CA THR A 468 -12.80 7.75 3.59
C THR A 468 -12.84 8.75 4.74
N HIS A 469 -11.79 8.83 5.52
CA HIS A 469 -10.62 7.94 5.54
C HIS A 469 -10.48 7.29 6.92
N GLY A 470 -9.46 6.39 7.08
CA GLY A 470 -9.10 5.86 8.40
C GLY A 470 -8.00 6.70 9.06
N SER A 471 -7.31 6.10 10.00
CA SER A 471 -6.17 6.72 10.68
C SER A 471 -4.92 5.85 10.70
N LEU A 472 -5.07 4.55 10.44
CA LEU A 472 -3.99 3.58 10.54
C LEU A 472 -2.83 3.90 9.59
N GLU A 473 -3.14 4.29 8.36
CA GLU A 473 -2.21 4.71 7.32
C GLU A 473 -1.45 6.01 7.62
N PHE A 474 -1.93 6.79 8.58
CA PHE A 474 -1.32 8.08 8.98
C PHE A 474 -0.48 8.00 10.25
N THR A 475 -0.34 6.82 10.86
CA THR A 475 0.56 6.64 12.00
C THR A 475 2.01 6.93 11.61
N PRO A 476 2.90 7.33 12.55
CA PRO A 476 4.25 7.78 12.21
C PRO A 476 5.14 6.70 11.58
N ARG A 477 6.29 7.11 11.05
CA ARG A 477 7.39 6.38 10.44
C ARG A 477 7.25 6.12 8.94
N LYS A 478 7.60 4.89 8.45
CA LYS A 478 7.83 4.60 7.03
C LYS A 478 6.64 4.89 6.11
N GLN A 479 6.95 5.35 4.91
CA GLN A 479 5.95 5.65 3.89
C GLN A 479 5.60 4.43 3.03
N VAL A 480 6.53 3.49 2.92
CA VAL A 480 6.40 2.23 2.18
C VAL A 480 7.44 1.24 2.69
N ALA A 481 7.32 -0.01 2.34
CA ALA A 481 8.21 -1.08 2.82
C ALA A 481 8.35 -1.08 4.35
N LEU A 482 7.21 -1.14 5.03
CA LEU A 482 7.10 -1.13 6.49
C LEU A 482 7.93 -2.24 7.12
N CYS A 483 8.51 -1.96 8.28
CA CYS A 483 9.14 -2.97 9.13
C CYS A 483 8.26 -3.27 10.35
N SER A 484 8.70 -4.21 11.17
CA SER A 484 7.95 -4.65 12.35
C SER A 484 7.87 -3.61 13.49
N ASP A 485 8.57 -2.48 13.36
CA ASP A 485 8.43 -1.34 14.27
C ASP A 485 7.36 -0.35 13.85
N ASP A 486 6.81 -0.49 12.64
CA ASP A 486 5.75 0.38 12.15
C ASP A 486 4.39 -0.10 12.67
N TRP A 487 3.61 0.79 13.27
CA TRP A 487 2.33 0.45 13.88
C TRP A 487 1.34 -0.23 12.92
N PRO A 488 1.14 0.26 11.67
CA PRO A 488 0.20 -0.38 10.76
C PRO A 488 0.58 -1.81 10.41
N ASP A 489 1.88 -2.09 10.29
CA ASP A 489 2.37 -3.44 9.99
C ASP A 489 1.88 -4.47 11.01
N ARG A 490 1.98 -4.12 12.29
CA ARG A 490 1.60 -5.02 13.39
C ARG A 490 0.11 -5.00 13.71
N LEU A 491 -0.55 -3.86 13.55
CA LEU A 491 -1.97 -3.72 13.84
C LEU A 491 -2.85 -4.34 12.75
N VAL A 492 -2.39 -4.38 11.50
CA VAL A 492 -3.01 -5.21 10.45
C VAL A 492 -2.59 -6.67 10.58
N GLY A 493 -1.34 -6.93 10.93
CA GLY A 493 -0.80 -8.28 11.03
C GLY A 493 -0.96 -9.05 9.72
N ALA A 494 -1.45 -10.29 9.78
CA ALA A 494 -1.71 -11.14 8.63
C ALA A 494 -3.16 -11.06 8.11
N LEU A 495 -3.99 -10.16 8.63
CA LEU A 495 -5.39 -10.05 8.22
C LEU A 495 -5.53 -9.56 6.76
N PRO A 496 -6.34 -10.19 5.93
CA PRO A 496 -6.86 -9.57 4.71
C PRO A 496 -7.51 -8.24 5.04
N HIS A 497 -7.01 -7.16 4.42
CA HIS A 497 -7.48 -5.81 4.66
C HIS A 497 -8.08 -5.21 3.40
N LEU A 498 -9.38 -4.96 3.43
CA LEU A 498 -10.14 -4.31 2.36
C LEU A 498 -10.51 -2.89 2.82
N TYR A 499 -10.55 -1.95 1.90
CA TYR A 499 -10.84 -0.56 2.23
C TYR A 499 -11.82 0.06 1.23
N ILE A 500 -12.98 0.46 1.70
CA ILE A 500 -13.99 1.18 0.92
C ILE A 500 -13.61 2.65 0.91
N TYR A 501 -13.03 3.11 -0.21
CA TYR A 501 -12.36 4.41 -0.33
C TYR A 501 -12.97 5.28 -1.41
N SER A 502 -12.99 6.60 -1.22
CA SER A 502 -13.48 7.53 -2.24
C SER A 502 -12.56 7.55 -3.47
N ILE A 503 -13.11 7.35 -4.66
CA ILE A 503 -12.38 7.48 -5.92
C ILE A 503 -11.77 8.87 -6.12
N GLY A 504 -12.36 9.90 -5.51
CA GLY A 504 -11.87 11.28 -5.59
C GLY A 504 -10.63 11.56 -4.76
N ASN A 505 -10.21 10.66 -3.87
CA ASN A 505 -9.07 10.84 -2.98
C ASN A 505 -7.95 9.81 -3.29
N VAL A 506 -7.41 9.88 -4.50
CA VAL A 506 -6.40 8.93 -5.00
C VAL A 506 -5.12 8.96 -4.18
N GLY A 507 -4.65 10.15 -3.76
CA GLY A 507 -3.39 10.30 -3.02
C GLY A 507 -3.39 9.55 -1.71
N GLU A 508 -4.39 9.75 -0.87
CA GLU A 508 -4.53 9.05 0.40
C GLU A 508 -4.87 7.57 0.21
N GLY A 509 -5.63 7.21 -0.84
CA GLY A 509 -5.86 5.83 -1.21
C GLY A 509 -4.55 5.07 -1.49
N MET A 510 -3.58 5.71 -2.17
CA MET A 510 -2.25 5.13 -2.37
C MET A 510 -1.48 4.98 -1.06
N ILE A 511 -1.61 5.94 -0.12
CA ILE A 511 -1.03 5.83 1.22
C ILE A 511 -1.63 4.62 1.94
N ALA A 512 -2.95 4.44 1.91
CA ALA A 512 -3.62 3.30 2.53
C ALA A 512 -3.13 1.96 1.97
N LYS A 513 -2.95 1.82 0.64
CA LYS A 513 -2.38 0.62 0.03
C LYS A 513 -0.99 0.28 0.57
N ARG A 514 -0.13 1.28 0.71
CA ARG A 514 1.29 1.08 1.05
C ARG A 514 1.56 1.02 2.54
N ARG A 515 0.79 1.77 3.33
CA ARG A 515 1.01 1.92 4.76
C ARG A 515 0.07 1.12 5.65
N SER A 516 -1.06 0.64 5.14
CA SER A 516 -1.94 -0.26 5.88
C SER A 516 -2.30 -1.53 5.11
N TYR A 517 -1.55 -1.82 4.03
CA TYR A 517 -1.75 -3.01 3.21
C TYR A 517 -3.17 -3.17 2.64
N ALA A 518 -3.86 -2.06 2.42
CA ALA A 518 -5.24 -2.06 1.99
C ALA A 518 -5.40 -2.51 0.53
N THR A 519 -6.36 -3.39 0.29
CA THR A 519 -6.92 -3.63 -1.04
C THR A 519 -8.10 -2.68 -1.21
N LEU A 520 -7.97 -1.70 -2.12
CA LEU A 520 -8.96 -0.65 -2.28
C LEU A 520 -10.16 -1.12 -3.10
N GLN A 521 -11.34 -0.80 -2.60
CA GLN A 521 -12.61 -0.84 -3.33
C GLN A 521 -13.16 0.58 -3.40
N SER A 522 -13.12 1.19 -4.58
CA SER A 522 -13.54 2.57 -4.74
C SER A 522 -15.06 2.72 -4.76
N TYR A 523 -15.56 3.81 -4.19
CA TYR A 523 -16.92 4.28 -4.39
C TYR A 523 -16.92 5.62 -5.13
N LEU A 524 -18.02 5.90 -5.83
CA LEU A 524 -18.17 7.12 -6.63
C LEU A 524 -18.28 8.35 -5.72
N THR A 525 -17.60 9.42 -6.12
CA THR A 525 -17.87 10.75 -5.53
C THR A 525 -19.30 11.17 -5.87
N PRO A 526 -19.96 11.94 -4.97
CA PRO A 526 -21.26 12.52 -5.28
C PRO A 526 -21.22 13.32 -6.58
N PRO A 527 -22.34 13.34 -7.32
CA PRO A 527 -22.47 14.19 -8.50
C PRO A 527 -22.27 15.65 -8.12
N PHE A 528 -21.48 16.35 -8.91
CA PHE A 528 -21.33 17.78 -8.75
C PHE A 528 -22.53 18.49 -9.40
N LEU A 529 -23.20 19.33 -8.62
CA LEU A 529 -24.08 20.34 -9.18
C LEU A 529 -23.26 21.62 -9.39
N GLU A 530 -23.40 22.27 -10.53
CA GLU A 530 -22.89 23.63 -10.65
C GLU A 530 -23.53 24.49 -9.56
N SER A 531 -22.70 24.97 -8.66
CA SER A 531 -23.15 25.88 -7.62
C SER A 531 -23.44 27.23 -8.24
N SER A 532 -24.70 27.68 -8.21
CA SER A 532 -25.06 29.05 -8.49
C SER A 532 -24.33 30.07 -7.60
N VAL A 533 -23.81 29.61 -6.48
CA VAL A 533 -23.00 30.35 -5.50
C VAL A 533 -21.68 30.82 -6.11
N ARG A 534 -21.02 30.04 -6.99
CA ARG A 534 -19.79 30.47 -7.68
C ARG A 534 -19.96 31.73 -8.48
N GLY A 535 -21.14 31.94 -9.11
CA GLY A 535 -21.44 33.16 -9.87
C GLY A 535 -21.51 34.39 -8.97
N ILE A 536 -22.07 34.27 -7.77
CA ILE A 536 -22.26 35.36 -6.81
C ILE A 536 -20.90 35.81 -6.23
N TYR A 537 -19.99 34.88 -5.95
CA TYR A 537 -18.68 35.21 -5.37
C TYR A 537 -17.57 35.46 -6.40
N ARG A 538 -17.81 35.22 -7.69
CA ARG A 538 -16.82 35.41 -8.77
C ARG A 538 -16.26 36.83 -8.78
N ASP A 539 -17.14 37.83 -8.71
CA ASP A 539 -16.74 39.22 -8.73
C ASP A 539 -15.90 39.59 -7.49
N LEU A 540 -16.23 39.01 -6.34
CA LEU A 540 -15.46 39.21 -5.11
C LEU A 540 -14.05 38.58 -5.23
N MET A 541 -13.96 37.35 -5.69
CA MET A 541 -12.68 36.64 -5.89
C MET A 541 -11.80 37.36 -6.92
N GLU A 542 -12.40 37.94 -7.99
CA GLU A 542 -11.67 38.75 -8.96
C GLU A 542 -11.08 40.02 -8.32
N LYS A 543 -11.85 40.71 -7.48
CA LYS A 543 -11.36 41.90 -6.75
C LYS A 543 -10.27 41.57 -5.75
N ILE A 544 -10.38 40.44 -5.04
CA ILE A 544 -9.35 39.95 -4.14
C ILE A 544 -8.07 39.64 -4.94
N LYS A 545 -8.18 38.97 -6.08
CA LYS A 545 -7.03 38.68 -6.95
C LYS A 545 -6.34 39.96 -7.44
N ILE A 546 -7.12 41.01 -7.80
CA ILE A 546 -6.58 42.34 -8.16
C ILE A 546 -5.87 42.95 -6.95
N TYR A 547 -6.46 42.88 -5.76
CA TYR A 547 -5.85 43.39 -4.54
C TYR A 547 -4.50 42.67 -4.26
N ASN A 548 -4.46 41.35 -4.33
CA ASN A 548 -3.26 40.57 -4.07
C ASN A 548 -2.14 40.87 -5.07
N ASN A 549 -2.48 41.11 -6.35
CA ASN A 549 -1.52 41.42 -7.41
C ASN A 549 -1.09 42.90 -7.46
N THR A 550 -1.68 43.76 -6.63
CA THR A 550 -1.34 45.19 -6.60
C THR A 550 -0.08 45.42 -5.78
N THR A 551 0.94 46.04 -6.38
CA THR A 551 2.16 46.49 -5.69
C THR A 551 2.02 47.94 -5.28
N GLY A 552 2.29 48.26 -4.01
CA GLY A 552 2.18 49.62 -3.46
C GLY A 552 0.89 49.90 -2.67
N ALA A 553 0.37 51.09 -2.72
CA ALA A 553 -0.83 51.47 -1.95
C ALA A 553 -2.10 50.74 -2.44
N LYS A 554 -2.63 49.87 -1.59
CA LYS A 554 -3.77 48.95 -1.90
C LYS A 554 -5.12 49.46 -1.41
N GLU A 555 -5.22 50.71 -0.93
CA GLU A 555 -6.44 51.24 -0.31
C GLU A 555 -7.67 51.19 -1.23
N LYS A 556 -7.51 51.60 -2.50
CA LYS A 556 -8.57 51.56 -3.48
C LYS A 556 -9.10 50.17 -3.75
N GLN A 557 -8.19 49.18 -3.86
CA GLN A 557 -8.53 47.80 -4.10
C GLN A 557 -9.19 47.16 -2.86
N SER A 558 -8.69 47.48 -1.68
CA SER A 558 -9.29 47.05 -0.41
C SER A 558 -10.72 47.57 -0.25
N LEU A 559 -10.98 48.83 -0.60
CA LEU A 559 -12.34 49.41 -0.61
C LEU A 559 -13.26 48.70 -1.62
N ALA A 560 -12.72 48.27 -2.77
CA ALA A 560 -13.50 47.53 -3.76
C ALA A 560 -13.85 46.10 -3.25
N VAL A 561 -12.93 45.44 -2.59
CA VAL A 561 -13.19 44.14 -1.89
C VAL A 561 -14.26 44.37 -0.83
N LYS A 562 -14.10 45.37 0.03
CA LYS A 562 -15.04 45.68 1.10
C LYS A 562 -16.45 45.96 0.58
N ALA A 563 -16.59 46.75 -0.50
CA ALA A 563 -17.89 47.04 -1.07
C ALA A 563 -18.67 45.80 -1.47
N LEU A 564 -17.99 44.79 -2.06
CA LEU A 564 -18.61 43.53 -2.39
C LEU A 564 -18.86 42.66 -1.15
N THR A 565 -17.93 42.63 -0.21
CA THR A 565 -18.07 41.93 1.07
C THR A 565 -19.31 42.39 1.83
N VAL A 566 -19.54 43.70 1.88
CA VAL A 566 -20.72 44.31 2.50
C VAL A 566 -21.98 44.01 1.71
N LYS A 567 -21.93 44.11 0.37
CA LYS A 567 -23.06 43.80 -0.52
C LYS A 567 -23.53 42.35 -0.38
N LEU A 568 -22.59 41.44 -0.22
CA LEU A 568 -22.86 39.99 -0.06
C LEU A 568 -23.22 39.60 1.39
N GLY A 569 -23.14 40.52 2.34
CA GLY A 569 -23.44 40.24 3.75
C GLY A 569 -22.31 39.55 4.53
N ILE A 570 -21.21 39.21 3.88
CA ILE A 570 -20.05 38.47 4.46
C ILE A 570 -19.44 39.18 5.67
N HIS A 571 -19.47 40.54 5.65
CA HIS A 571 -18.95 41.33 6.75
C HIS A 571 -19.64 41.03 8.09
N ARG A 572 -20.91 40.63 8.08
CA ARG A 572 -21.67 40.27 9.31
C ARG A 572 -21.17 38.92 9.87
N GLU A 573 -20.98 37.96 9.01
CA GLU A 573 -20.49 36.63 9.40
C GLU A 573 -19.06 36.68 9.98
N LEU A 574 -18.23 37.54 9.40
CA LEU A 574 -16.84 37.72 9.84
C LEU A 574 -16.67 38.79 10.96
N GLY A 575 -17.75 39.46 11.39
CA GLY A 575 -17.67 40.56 12.36
C GLY A 575 -16.82 41.74 11.90
N LEU A 576 -16.84 42.04 10.57
CA LEU A 576 -16.12 43.17 9.98
C LEU A 576 -16.98 44.43 9.88
N ASP A 577 -16.34 45.59 9.93
CA ASP A 577 -17.08 46.87 9.79
C ASP A 577 -17.55 47.11 8.36
N SER A 578 -18.61 47.90 8.19
CA SER A 578 -19.23 48.24 6.92
C SER A 578 -18.98 49.67 6.47
N LEU A 579 -18.09 50.44 7.12
CA LEU A 579 -17.82 51.85 6.81
C LEU A 579 -17.19 52.01 5.42
N PRO A 580 -17.81 52.71 4.46
CA PRO A 580 -17.34 52.79 3.07
C PRO A 580 -15.99 53.47 2.89
N THR A 581 -15.58 54.28 3.87
CA THR A 581 -14.38 55.12 3.81
C THR A 581 -13.15 54.49 4.45
N ARG A 582 -13.32 53.40 5.23
CA ARG A 582 -12.22 52.69 5.88
C ARG A 582 -11.87 51.45 5.04
N PRO A 583 -10.65 51.34 4.46
CA PRO A 583 -10.21 50.12 3.80
C PRO A 583 -10.07 48.95 4.80
N TYR A 584 -10.27 47.75 4.34
CA TYR A 584 -9.88 46.56 5.13
C TYR A 584 -8.35 46.45 5.20
N SER A 585 -7.84 46.02 6.32
CA SER A 585 -6.44 45.61 6.49
C SER A 585 -6.13 44.35 5.67
N GLU A 586 -4.84 44.03 5.51
CA GLU A 586 -4.43 42.78 4.82
C GLU A 586 -5.02 41.56 5.50
N ASP A 587 -5.07 41.53 6.82
CA ASP A 587 -5.65 40.45 7.62
C ASP A 587 -7.18 40.35 7.42
N GLU A 588 -7.88 41.49 7.37
CA GLU A 588 -9.32 41.51 7.11
C GLU A 588 -9.63 41.03 5.68
N VAL A 589 -8.81 41.37 4.68
CA VAL A 589 -8.96 40.89 3.30
C VAL A 589 -8.67 39.39 3.23
N ALA A 590 -7.62 38.88 3.90
CA ALA A 590 -7.32 37.46 3.95
C ALA A 590 -8.45 36.65 4.60
N ARG A 591 -9.10 37.17 5.64
CA ARG A 591 -10.28 36.53 6.25
C ARG A 591 -11.47 36.49 5.28
N VAL A 592 -11.69 37.54 4.48
CA VAL A 592 -12.71 37.53 3.43
C VAL A 592 -12.37 36.56 2.33
N GLU A 593 -11.11 36.46 1.93
CA GLU A 593 -10.63 35.53 0.91
C GLU A 593 -10.89 34.09 1.35
N ASN A 594 -10.42 33.70 2.53
CA ASN A 594 -10.63 32.36 3.09
C ASN A 594 -12.12 31.98 3.17
N PHE A 595 -12.97 32.89 3.64
CA PHE A 595 -14.40 32.66 3.72
C PHE A 595 -15.06 32.54 2.32
N ALA A 596 -14.65 33.36 1.37
CA ALA A 596 -15.16 33.31 0.01
C ALA A 596 -14.68 32.04 -0.73
N GLU A 597 -13.45 31.58 -0.49
CA GLU A 597 -12.91 30.32 -1.02
C GLU A 597 -13.63 29.13 -0.41
N GLU A 598 -13.86 29.13 0.90
CA GLU A 598 -14.59 28.06 1.58
C GLU A 598 -16.00 27.90 0.99
N LEU A 599 -16.76 29.01 0.85
CA LEU A 599 -18.08 28.97 0.24
C LEU A 599 -18.06 28.67 -1.27
N ALA A 600 -17.05 29.12 -2.01
CA ALA A 600 -16.92 28.85 -3.45
C ALA A 600 -16.49 27.40 -3.71
N THR A 601 -15.80 26.78 -2.75
CA THR A 601 -15.38 25.36 -2.80
C THR A 601 -16.38 24.44 -2.13
N GLU A 602 -17.38 24.97 -1.41
CA GLU A 602 -18.46 24.17 -0.87
C GLU A 602 -19.20 23.48 -2.01
N LYS A 603 -18.91 22.19 -2.14
CA LYS A 603 -19.49 21.34 -3.17
C LYS A 603 -20.95 21.10 -2.78
N ILE A 604 -21.87 21.72 -3.47
CA ILE A 604 -23.28 21.33 -3.37
C ILE A 604 -23.39 19.96 -4.01
N THR A 605 -23.32 18.93 -3.18
CA THR A 605 -23.56 17.55 -3.58
C THR A 605 -25.06 17.35 -3.73
N GLY A 606 -25.49 17.01 -4.92
CA GLY A 606 -26.90 16.76 -5.17
C GLY A 606 -27.46 15.55 -4.42
N GLN A 607 -26.61 14.58 -4.07
CA GLN A 607 -26.92 13.37 -3.30
C GLN A 607 -25.61 12.75 -2.81
N LEU A 608 -25.56 12.32 -1.57
CA LEU A 608 -24.45 11.50 -1.10
C LEU A 608 -24.52 10.11 -1.72
N TYR A 609 -23.35 9.47 -1.84
CA TYR A 609 -23.27 8.07 -2.26
C TYR A 609 -23.82 7.16 -1.18
N THR A 610 -24.70 6.25 -1.55
CA THR A 610 -25.17 5.16 -0.67
C THR A 610 -24.83 3.83 -1.33
N MET A 611 -24.06 2.98 -0.64
CA MET A 611 -23.67 1.68 -1.17
C MET A 611 -24.91 0.82 -1.50
N GLY A 612 -24.92 0.23 -2.71
CA GLY A 612 -26.02 -0.59 -3.20
C GLY A 612 -27.21 0.19 -3.77
N VAL A 613 -27.15 1.53 -3.79
CA VAL A 613 -28.18 2.38 -4.39
C VAL A 613 -27.58 3.12 -5.59
N PRO A 614 -28.08 2.88 -6.82
CA PRO A 614 -27.62 3.62 -8.00
C PRO A 614 -28.06 5.10 -7.92
N TYR A 615 -27.26 5.98 -8.50
CA TYR A 615 -27.68 7.37 -8.67
C TYR A 615 -28.85 7.47 -9.65
N GLU A 616 -29.73 8.43 -9.45
CA GLU A 616 -30.79 8.76 -10.39
C GLU A 616 -30.23 9.22 -11.75
N PRO A 617 -30.87 8.87 -12.88
CA PRO A 617 -30.37 9.21 -14.23
C PRO A 617 -30.10 10.68 -14.45
N GLU A 618 -30.96 11.56 -13.91
CA GLU A 618 -30.80 13.02 -14.04
C GLU A 618 -29.54 13.52 -13.34
N ARG A 619 -29.17 12.91 -12.20
CA ARG A 619 -27.96 13.26 -11.44
C ARG A 619 -26.70 12.76 -12.15
N ILE A 620 -26.76 11.56 -12.75
CA ILE A 620 -25.69 11.05 -13.60
C ILE A 620 -25.48 11.99 -14.78
N THR A 621 -26.56 12.39 -15.44
CA THR A 621 -26.51 13.33 -16.57
C THR A 621 -25.89 14.65 -16.17
N SER A 622 -26.32 15.25 -15.06
CA SER A 622 -25.73 16.49 -14.53
C SER A 622 -24.23 16.35 -14.25
N SER A 623 -23.80 15.26 -13.64
CA SER A 623 -22.38 15.00 -13.38
C SER A 623 -21.57 14.81 -14.65
N VAL A 624 -22.10 14.06 -15.62
CA VAL A 624 -21.45 13.87 -16.92
C VAL A 624 -21.28 15.19 -17.64
N LEU A 625 -22.30 16.03 -17.65
CA LEU A 625 -22.22 17.37 -18.25
C LEU A 625 -21.16 18.23 -17.52
N ALA A 626 -21.18 18.28 -16.19
CA ALA A 626 -20.20 19.03 -15.42
C ALA A 626 -18.75 18.58 -15.66
N MET A 627 -18.53 17.26 -15.83
CA MET A 627 -17.19 16.70 -16.05
C MET A 627 -16.70 16.83 -17.49
N THR A 628 -17.60 16.82 -18.47
CA THR A 628 -17.23 16.72 -19.89
C THR A 628 -17.31 18.05 -20.64
N THR A 629 -18.08 19.03 -20.15
CA THR A 629 -18.27 20.32 -20.82
C THR A 629 -16.95 21.01 -21.12
N GLU A 630 -16.08 21.19 -20.14
CA GLU A 630 -14.78 21.87 -20.33
C GLU A 630 -13.85 21.10 -21.30
N PRO A 631 -13.57 19.79 -21.08
CA PRO A 631 -12.73 19.03 -22.00
C PRO A 631 -13.23 19.06 -23.44
N ILE A 632 -14.54 18.96 -23.64
CA ILE A 632 -15.15 18.99 -24.98
C ILE A 632 -15.05 20.39 -25.57
N ALA A 633 -15.40 21.43 -24.81
CA ALA A 633 -15.35 22.81 -25.29
C ALA A 633 -13.93 23.21 -25.72
N TYR A 634 -12.90 22.88 -24.93
CA TYR A 634 -11.50 23.12 -25.29
C TYR A 634 -11.01 22.28 -26.47
N SER A 635 -11.47 21.06 -26.59
CA SER A 635 -11.16 20.22 -27.75
C SER A 635 -11.77 20.80 -29.02
N LEU A 636 -13.02 21.26 -29.00
CA LEU A 636 -13.68 21.94 -30.11
C LEU A 636 -12.99 23.25 -30.45
N LEU A 637 -12.60 24.04 -29.45
CA LEU A 637 -11.81 25.26 -29.63
C LEU A 637 -10.49 24.99 -30.35
N SER A 638 -9.79 23.91 -29.96
CA SER A 638 -8.55 23.49 -30.61
C SER A 638 -8.76 23.14 -32.08
N LEU A 639 -9.81 22.38 -32.38
CA LEU A 639 -10.21 22.02 -33.75
C LEU A 639 -10.55 23.26 -34.58
N ASP A 640 -11.28 24.21 -34.02
CA ASP A 640 -11.63 25.43 -34.70
C ASP A 640 -10.38 26.28 -35.04
N LYS A 641 -9.43 26.36 -34.11
CA LYS A 641 -8.11 27.01 -34.36
C LYS A 641 -7.33 26.31 -35.45
N GLN A 642 -7.27 24.99 -35.46
CA GLN A 642 -6.61 24.22 -36.53
C GLN A 642 -7.26 24.42 -37.89
N ARG A 643 -8.57 24.66 -37.94
CA ARG A 643 -9.35 24.95 -39.15
C ARG A 643 -9.30 26.41 -39.57
N GLY A 644 -8.51 27.25 -38.89
CA GLY A 644 -8.32 28.66 -39.22
C GLY A 644 -9.53 29.55 -38.93
N LYS A 645 -10.44 29.17 -38.02
CA LYS A 645 -11.55 30.03 -37.64
C LYS A 645 -11.06 31.18 -36.78
N ALA A 646 -11.19 32.41 -37.30
CA ALA A 646 -10.71 33.64 -36.66
C ALA A 646 -11.47 34.01 -35.36
N THR A 647 -12.67 33.46 -35.16
CA THR A 647 -13.53 33.73 -33.98
C THR A 647 -13.75 32.50 -33.14
N ALA A 648 -12.68 31.79 -32.85
CA ALA A 648 -12.76 30.62 -31.96
C ALA A 648 -13.06 31.08 -30.53
N ASP A 649 -14.23 30.72 -30.01
CA ASP A 649 -14.73 31.13 -28.71
C ASP A 649 -15.13 29.90 -27.90
N VAL A 650 -14.51 29.73 -26.73
CA VAL A 650 -14.79 28.63 -25.84
C VAL A 650 -16.17 28.67 -25.23
N GLU A 651 -16.71 29.89 -24.97
CA GLU A 651 -18.05 30.05 -24.40
C GLU A 651 -19.15 29.53 -25.32
N LYS A 652 -18.97 29.72 -26.64
CA LYS A 652 -19.89 29.15 -27.63
C LYS A 652 -19.92 27.63 -27.59
N HIS A 653 -18.79 27.00 -27.35
CA HIS A 653 -18.71 25.53 -27.23
C HIS A 653 -19.25 25.01 -25.89
N ARG A 654 -19.16 25.82 -24.82
CA ARG A 654 -19.76 25.50 -23.52
C ARG A 654 -21.30 25.51 -23.57
N SER A 655 -21.87 26.38 -24.38
CA SER A 655 -23.32 26.51 -24.48
C SER A 655 -24.00 25.45 -25.36
N LEU A 656 -23.25 24.72 -26.17
CA LEU A 656 -23.70 23.59 -26.98
C LEU A 656 -23.77 22.30 -26.17
#